data_e7d72f42c966906e1a9e38b861d9741f
#
_entry.id   e7d72f42c966906e1a9e38b861d9741f
#
_cell.length_a   1.000
_cell.length_b   1.000
_cell.length_c   1.000
_cell.angle_alpha   90.00
_cell.angle_beta   90.00
_cell.angle_gamma   90.00
#
_symmetry.space_group_name_H-M   'P 1'
#
loop_
_entity.id
_entity.type
_entity.pdbx_description
1 polymer ?
#
loop_
_entity_poly.entity_id
_entity_poly.type
_entity_poly.pdbx_seq_one_letter_code
_entity_poly.pdbx_strand_id
1 'polypeptide(L)'
;MITTSRWSPAGSLGLLLAMVSFASASSASAQQTAQGGLVDAALRLRQLDGVKRVLLVGAHPDDEDSALLAAMARGMGVETAYLSLTRGDGGQNLIGPELSEGLGIVRTGELVAARAIDGGQQFFTRALDYGFSKSAEETFSHWPREDVLGDMVWVIRMFRPQVIVSVFSGTPADGHGHHQVAGILAPEAFAAAGDPTRFPEQLAFVQPWRPTKLFRRARRDPAGTPLTVVQTGVFDPLLGRSWYQVAMEGRSRHRSQDMGAAQPLGPRTSNLVLLESATTVEPGAGLFAGVDTALSDLTAGLDPRERAAADERVRAYRDAIHQAEASLEVSDPGKAVPHFASGLRALSDLARSAGGDAVRVSELARTITRHTSVARSALLSAASIVVEAVTGDAQLVPGSQTTVTIRVWNGGRYAVTQAQPDLRLPAGWTATAIPAVEPQGRRGRATIVQGRSPDEVARGGTIDPGEVAAWSFRVQVPADAPPTDPYFMRRPRDGDLYRWPDDPAVWGLPMGPPLIQAGASLQVELAGGEPPVVASSVAEALFVGVDQASGEYREPVLVVPALSVSIDQATMAWPISDTEPREVAVRLRSEGEEGLQGNVQLEAPPGWTVEPASVPFVVEGRGSVMSAAFRVQPPEGGAAGKVALRAVAEGSGGGSWDQAVGIIEYPHIRRAVYVTPAQMTVTRLPVEMAGGLRVGYIMGTGDGGFEALLQLGANAELLTPERVQTGDFSGFDVVVVGVRAYETRRDLAAANARLLDFARAGGTVIVQYQQYQYASGGFSPYPVTINRPHDRVTEEEAPVRVLDASAPIFTTPNRITPEDFVGWAQERGLYFLGTWDDRFTPLLELNDPGESPLRGSLLVAPLDKGLYVYTALAFFRQFPKAVPGAYRLFANLVSLDAETWERHLQGGGAGL
;
A
#
# COMPACT_ATOMS: atom_id res chain seq x y z
N MET A 1 -3.22 10.87 -67.32
CA MET A 1 -2.76 12.22 -67.66
C MET A 1 -2.66 13.02 -66.39
N ILE A 2 -1.46 13.38 -66.06
CA ILE A 2 -0.99 14.01 -64.82
C ILE A 2 -1.30 15.52 -64.95
N THR A 3 -1.85 16.11 -63.87
CA THR A 3 -1.68 17.55 -63.64
C THR A 3 -1.32 17.82 -62.19
N THR A 4 -0.12 18.23 -61.99
CA THR A 4 0.48 18.83 -60.83
C THR A 4 -0.05 20.23 -60.57
N SER A 5 -0.38 20.56 -59.33
CA SER A 5 -0.44 21.96 -58.87
C SER A 5 0.42 22.14 -57.64
N ARG A 6 1.43 23.01 -57.79
CA ARG A 6 2.31 23.50 -56.74
C ARG A 6 1.54 24.47 -55.83
N TRP A 7 1.81 24.34 -54.56
CA TRP A 7 1.55 25.42 -53.58
C TRP A 7 2.86 25.76 -52.86
N SER A 8 3.21 27.03 -52.83
CA SER A 8 4.36 27.64 -52.17
C SER A 8 4.00 28.05 -50.75
N PRO A 9 5.02 28.23 -49.85
CA PRO A 9 4.83 28.42 -48.44
C PRO A 9 4.77 29.91 -48.08
N ALA A 10 3.83 30.26 -47.20
CA ALA A 10 3.89 31.51 -46.43
C ALA A 10 3.26 31.29 -45.07
N GLY A 11 4.05 31.26 -44.04
CA GLY A 11 3.97 31.88 -42.75
C GLY A 11 2.69 31.69 -41.91
N SER A 12 2.79 30.84 -40.90
CA SER A 12 2.12 31.11 -39.60
C SER A 12 2.80 30.25 -38.53
N LEU A 13 3.52 30.89 -37.65
CA LEU A 13 3.97 30.35 -36.35
C LEU A 13 2.72 30.03 -35.54
N GLY A 14 2.36 28.77 -35.48
CA GLY A 14 1.35 28.22 -34.62
C GLY A 14 2.02 27.37 -33.54
N LEU A 15 1.98 27.84 -32.31
CA LEU A 15 2.33 27.06 -31.12
C LEU A 15 1.59 25.70 -31.18
N LEU A 16 2.32 24.63 -31.46
CA LEU A 16 1.87 23.27 -31.19
C LEU A 16 2.09 23.02 -29.68
N LEU A 17 1.10 23.33 -28.85
CA LEU A 17 0.93 22.67 -27.57
C LEU A 17 0.72 21.19 -27.90
N ALA A 18 1.73 20.37 -27.66
CA ALA A 18 1.58 18.93 -27.56
C ALA A 18 0.75 18.66 -26.29
N MET A 19 -0.59 18.56 -26.44
CA MET A 19 -1.40 17.85 -25.47
C MET A 19 -0.90 16.40 -25.47
N VAL A 20 -0.08 16.07 -24.51
CA VAL A 20 0.09 14.69 -24.07
C VAL A 20 -1.25 14.32 -23.47
N SER A 21 -2.13 13.75 -24.26
CA SER A 21 -3.29 13.02 -23.77
C SER A 21 -2.74 11.86 -22.98
N PHE A 22 -2.65 12.03 -21.65
CA PHE A 22 -2.70 10.88 -20.76
C PHE A 22 -4.04 10.21 -21.08
N ALA A 23 -3.98 9.15 -21.86
CA ALA A 23 -5.07 8.19 -21.92
C ALA A 23 -5.25 7.73 -20.47
N SER A 24 -6.29 8.22 -19.83
CA SER A 24 -6.80 7.71 -18.58
C SER A 24 -7.00 6.21 -18.81
N ALA A 25 -6.06 5.39 -18.31
CA ALA A 25 -6.24 3.96 -18.29
C ALA A 25 -7.44 3.74 -17.38
N SER A 26 -8.59 3.44 -18.00
CA SER A 26 -9.83 3.18 -17.31
C SER A 26 -9.61 2.17 -16.21
N SER A 27 -9.88 2.56 -14.99
CA SER A 27 -9.78 1.75 -13.77
C SER A 27 -10.72 0.56 -13.91
N ALA A 28 -10.23 -0.56 -14.43
CA ALA A 28 -10.88 -1.83 -14.19
C ALA A 28 -10.69 -2.12 -12.70
N SER A 29 -11.58 -1.57 -11.85
CA SER A 29 -11.62 -1.91 -10.43
C SER A 29 -11.62 -3.42 -10.33
N ALA A 30 -10.87 -3.96 -9.36
CA ALA A 30 -10.93 -5.38 -9.07
C ALA A 30 -12.41 -5.74 -8.86
N GLN A 31 -13.04 -6.29 -9.90
CA GLN A 31 -14.44 -6.69 -9.85
C GLN A 31 -14.56 -7.66 -8.67
N GLN A 32 -15.28 -7.24 -7.65
CA GLN A 32 -15.87 -8.24 -6.76
C GLN A 32 -16.72 -9.11 -7.67
N THR A 33 -16.22 -10.31 -7.96
CA THR A 33 -17.01 -11.34 -8.64
C THR A 33 -18.35 -11.42 -7.95
N ALA A 34 -19.41 -11.41 -8.73
CA ALA A 34 -20.80 -11.43 -8.25
C ALA A 34 -20.91 -12.42 -7.08
N GLN A 35 -21.18 -11.89 -5.90
CA GLN A 35 -21.29 -12.72 -4.69
C GLN A 35 -22.65 -13.41 -4.76
N GLY A 36 -22.65 -14.73 -4.84
CA GLY A 36 -23.87 -15.51 -4.82
C GLY A 36 -23.78 -16.79 -5.67
N GLY A 37 -24.86 -17.57 -5.63
CA GLY A 37 -25.02 -18.80 -6.39
C GLY A 37 -24.22 -20.00 -5.87
N LEU A 38 -24.14 -21.03 -6.72
CA LEU A 38 -23.63 -22.35 -6.35
C LEU A 38 -22.19 -22.34 -5.82
N VAL A 39 -21.29 -21.64 -6.52
CA VAL A 39 -19.86 -21.62 -6.18
C VAL A 39 -19.63 -20.96 -4.81
N ASP A 40 -20.29 -19.83 -4.56
CA ASP A 40 -20.19 -19.15 -3.26
C ASP A 40 -20.78 -20.00 -2.13
N ALA A 41 -21.96 -20.61 -2.33
CA ALA A 41 -22.56 -21.52 -1.36
C ALA A 41 -21.63 -22.71 -1.03
N ALA A 42 -21.00 -23.31 -2.06
CA ALA A 42 -20.09 -24.44 -1.88
C ALA A 42 -18.79 -24.04 -1.16
N LEU A 43 -18.20 -22.89 -1.49
CA LEU A 43 -17.01 -22.37 -0.78
C LEU A 43 -17.30 -22.07 0.69
N ARG A 44 -18.52 -21.55 1.01
CA ARG A 44 -18.94 -21.30 2.37
C ARG A 44 -19.19 -22.59 3.16
N LEU A 45 -19.71 -23.63 2.51
CA LEU A 45 -19.85 -24.95 3.13
C LEU A 45 -18.51 -25.49 3.65
N ARG A 46 -17.42 -25.34 2.87
CA ARG A 46 -16.07 -25.72 3.33
C ARG A 46 -15.67 -25.03 4.64
N GLN A 47 -16.13 -23.77 4.86
CA GLN A 47 -15.83 -23.00 6.07
C GLN A 47 -16.65 -23.42 7.30
N LEU A 48 -17.69 -24.21 7.12
CA LEU A 48 -18.60 -24.70 8.18
C LEU A 48 -18.17 -26.05 8.73
N ASP A 49 -17.13 -26.70 8.15
CA ASP A 49 -16.58 -27.96 8.64
C ASP A 49 -15.51 -27.70 9.71
N GLY A 50 -15.95 -27.44 10.94
CA GLY A 50 -15.09 -27.32 12.11
C GLY A 50 -14.51 -25.91 12.33
N VAL A 51 -13.53 -25.83 13.24
CA VAL A 51 -12.90 -24.59 13.69
C VAL A 51 -11.41 -24.68 13.41
N LYS A 52 -10.98 -24.11 12.31
CA LYS A 52 -9.59 -24.12 11.88
C LYS A 52 -9.15 -22.69 11.58
N ARG A 53 -8.14 -22.19 12.29
CA ARG A 53 -7.57 -20.84 12.06
C ARG A 53 -6.07 -20.92 11.97
N VAL A 54 -5.51 -20.29 10.93
CA VAL A 54 -4.06 -20.22 10.69
C VAL A 54 -3.66 -18.78 10.44
N LEU A 55 -2.62 -18.32 11.14
CA LEU A 55 -1.99 -17.02 10.95
C LEU A 55 -0.61 -17.19 10.35
N LEU A 56 -0.39 -16.62 9.16
CA LEU A 56 0.95 -16.46 8.60
C LEU A 56 1.54 -15.13 9.08
N VAL A 57 2.86 -15.10 9.35
CA VAL A 57 3.61 -13.92 9.79
C VAL A 57 4.77 -13.66 8.85
N GLY A 58 4.83 -12.46 8.27
CA GLY A 58 5.94 -11.97 7.45
C GLY A 58 6.23 -10.50 7.74
N ALA A 59 7.21 -9.92 7.08
CA ALA A 59 7.66 -8.56 7.33
C ALA A 59 6.97 -7.51 6.44
N HIS A 60 6.78 -7.83 5.15
CA HIS A 60 6.27 -6.90 4.15
C HIS A 60 5.06 -7.45 3.40
N PRO A 61 4.28 -6.57 2.74
CA PRO A 61 3.35 -6.97 1.68
C PRO A 61 4.12 -7.67 0.54
N ASP A 62 3.80 -8.92 0.22
CA ASP A 62 4.43 -9.82 -0.78
C ASP A 62 5.31 -10.97 -0.24
N ASP A 63 5.62 -10.99 1.05
CA ASP A 63 6.39 -12.07 1.68
C ASP A 63 5.57 -13.36 1.87
N GLU A 64 4.24 -13.25 1.90
CA GLU A 64 3.36 -14.36 2.25
C GLU A 64 3.53 -15.57 1.33
N ASP A 65 3.35 -16.78 1.88
CA ASP A 65 3.15 -17.99 1.09
C ASP A 65 1.72 -17.99 0.54
N SER A 66 1.51 -17.24 -0.57
CA SER A 66 0.20 -17.11 -1.22
C SER A 66 -0.39 -18.46 -1.59
N ALA A 67 0.46 -19.48 -1.93
CA ALA A 67 0.00 -20.80 -2.27
C ALA A 67 -0.59 -21.55 -1.07
N LEU A 68 0.04 -21.43 0.10
CA LEU A 68 -0.46 -21.97 1.36
C LEU A 68 -1.78 -21.29 1.75
N LEU A 69 -1.87 -19.95 1.66
CA LEU A 69 -3.10 -19.20 1.96
C LEU A 69 -4.28 -19.66 1.10
N ALA A 70 -4.09 -19.73 -0.23
CA ALA A 70 -5.16 -20.14 -1.14
C ALA A 70 -5.60 -21.58 -0.92
N ALA A 71 -4.65 -22.51 -0.69
CA ALA A 71 -4.96 -23.90 -0.40
C ALA A 71 -5.76 -24.07 0.89
N MET A 72 -5.38 -23.34 1.94
CA MET A 72 -6.09 -23.40 3.22
C MET A 72 -7.46 -22.71 3.15
N ALA A 73 -7.53 -21.46 2.65
CA ALA A 73 -8.77 -20.71 2.66
C ALA A 73 -9.79 -21.22 1.63
N ARG A 74 -9.41 -21.27 0.37
CA ARG A 74 -10.32 -21.71 -0.72
C ARG A 74 -10.48 -23.21 -0.77
N GLY A 75 -9.37 -23.96 -0.58
CA GLY A 75 -9.40 -25.42 -0.69
C GLY A 75 -9.95 -26.12 0.53
N MET A 76 -9.47 -25.78 1.70
CA MET A 76 -9.76 -26.50 2.95
C MET A 76 -10.79 -25.79 3.85
N GLY A 77 -11.28 -24.61 3.47
CA GLY A 77 -12.21 -23.81 4.26
C GLY A 77 -11.66 -23.30 5.59
N VAL A 78 -10.32 -23.28 5.73
CA VAL A 78 -9.64 -22.77 6.93
C VAL A 78 -9.76 -21.23 6.98
N GLU A 79 -10.09 -20.70 8.14
CA GLU A 79 -9.98 -19.26 8.39
C GLU A 79 -8.50 -18.88 8.45
N THR A 80 -8.01 -18.23 7.40
CA THR A 80 -6.61 -17.86 7.29
C THR A 80 -6.43 -16.36 7.40
N ALA A 81 -5.28 -15.96 7.94
CA ALA A 81 -4.88 -14.56 7.94
C ALA A 81 -3.38 -14.44 7.65
N TYR A 82 -2.99 -13.29 7.11
CA TYR A 82 -1.60 -12.86 7.01
C TYR A 82 -1.38 -11.64 7.88
N LEU A 83 -0.37 -11.66 8.73
CA LEU A 83 0.16 -10.52 9.47
C LEU A 83 1.45 -10.07 8.80
N SER A 84 1.43 -8.90 8.19
CA SER A 84 2.61 -8.19 7.74
C SER A 84 3.07 -7.23 8.83
N LEU A 85 4.34 -7.23 9.22
CA LEU A 85 4.81 -6.30 10.25
C LEU A 85 4.70 -4.86 9.76
N THR A 86 5.00 -4.59 8.49
CA THR A 86 4.92 -3.25 7.89
C THR A 86 3.91 -3.17 6.77
N ARG A 87 3.61 -1.94 6.33
CA ARG A 87 2.81 -1.67 5.12
C ARG A 87 3.68 -1.56 3.86
N GLY A 88 5.01 -1.70 3.99
CA GLY A 88 5.95 -1.65 2.88
C GLY A 88 6.25 -0.25 2.38
N ASP A 89 6.19 0.74 3.25
CA ASP A 89 6.36 2.17 2.96
C ASP A 89 7.75 2.51 2.40
N GLY A 90 8.79 1.78 2.85
CA GLY A 90 10.19 1.97 2.44
C GLY A 90 10.60 1.27 1.15
N GLY A 91 9.66 0.56 0.52
CA GLY A 91 9.90 -0.17 -0.72
C GLY A 91 10.07 0.73 -1.94
N GLN A 92 10.23 0.08 -3.10
CA GLN A 92 10.18 0.74 -4.41
C GLN A 92 8.74 0.79 -4.93
N ASN A 93 8.43 1.76 -5.79
CA ASN A 93 7.18 1.79 -6.54
C ASN A 93 7.47 1.76 -8.05
N LEU A 94 7.09 0.68 -8.72
CA LEU A 94 7.30 0.51 -10.16
C LEU A 94 6.12 0.96 -11.02
N ILE A 95 5.02 1.39 -10.41
CA ILE A 95 3.78 1.72 -11.12
C ILE A 95 3.32 3.16 -10.96
N GLY A 96 3.95 3.91 -10.04
CA GLY A 96 3.56 5.30 -9.78
C GLY A 96 4.59 6.09 -8.98
N PRO A 97 4.29 7.34 -8.66
CA PRO A 97 5.19 8.25 -7.96
C PRO A 97 5.11 8.17 -6.43
N GLU A 98 4.16 7.41 -5.88
CA GLU A 98 3.92 7.36 -4.44
C GLU A 98 5.12 6.73 -3.74
N LEU A 99 5.60 7.39 -2.69
CA LEU A 99 6.65 6.96 -1.79
C LEU A 99 6.17 7.08 -0.34
N SER A 100 6.91 6.48 0.59
CA SER A 100 6.63 6.52 2.02
C SER A 100 5.18 6.09 2.33
N GLU A 101 4.43 6.84 3.14
CA GLU A 101 3.06 6.50 3.54
C GLU A 101 2.12 6.29 2.34
N GLY A 102 2.30 7.04 1.25
CA GLY A 102 1.53 6.86 0.02
C GLY A 102 1.76 5.47 -0.61
N LEU A 103 3.00 5.01 -0.65
CA LEU A 103 3.33 3.65 -1.10
C LEU A 103 2.77 2.60 -0.13
N GLY A 104 2.80 2.86 1.18
CA GLY A 104 2.18 1.99 2.19
C GLY A 104 0.68 1.79 1.96
N ILE A 105 -0.03 2.83 1.51
CA ILE A 105 -1.45 2.72 1.12
C ILE A 105 -1.61 1.85 -0.14
N VAL A 106 -0.78 2.07 -1.18
CA VAL A 106 -0.79 1.27 -2.41
C VAL A 106 -0.58 -0.21 -2.07
N ARG A 107 0.49 -0.54 -1.34
CA ARG A 107 0.84 -1.93 -0.99
C ARG A 107 -0.17 -2.58 -0.04
N THR A 108 -0.78 -1.80 0.86
CA THR A 108 -1.94 -2.26 1.65
C THR A 108 -3.10 -2.64 0.73
N GLY A 109 -3.41 -1.81 -0.27
CA GLY A 109 -4.44 -2.09 -1.27
C GLY A 109 -4.13 -3.35 -2.09
N GLU A 110 -2.88 -3.56 -2.47
CA GLU A 110 -2.40 -4.76 -3.18
C GLU A 110 -2.60 -6.04 -2.36
N LEU A 111 -2.26 -6.00 -1.05
CA LEU A 111 -2.52 -7.11 -0.13
C LEU A 111 -4.02 -7.41 0.00
N VAL A 112 -4.85 -6.38 0.19
CA VAL A 112 -6.31 -6.56 0.28
C VAL A 112 -6.86 -7.17 -1.01
N ALA A 113 -6.37 -6.74 -2.18
CA ALA A 113 -6.76 -7.31 -3.47
C ALA A 113 -6.30 -8.78 -3.61
N ALA A 114 -5.11 -9.13 -3.11
CA ALA A 114 -4.63 -10.50 -3.07
C ALA A 114 -5.50 -11.37 -2.14
N ARG A 115 -5.85 -10.88 -0.95
CA ARG A 115 -6.75 -11.57 0.02
C ARG A 115 -8.14 -11.80 -0.54
N ALA A 116 -8.68 -10.87 -1.33
CA ALA A 116 -9.97 -11.07 -2.02
C ALA A 116 -9.95 -12.30 -2.96
N ILE A 117 -8.80 -12.61 -3.56
CA ILE A 117 -8.61 -13.76 -4.46
C ILE A 117 -8.40 -15.04 -3.65
N ASP A 118 -7.44 -15.07 -2.73
CA ASP A 118 -7.08 -16.27 -1.98
C ASP A 118 -8.02 -16.59 -0.80
N GLY A 119 -8.79 -15.63 -0.32
CA GLY A 119 -9.79 -15.80 0.74
C GLY A 119 -9.26 -15.62 2.15
N GLY A 120 -8.01 -15.17 2.32
CA GLY A 120 -7.43 -14.84 3.61
C GLY A 120 -7.86 -13.46 4.14
N GLN A 121 -7.58 -13.20 5.40
CA GLN A 121 -7.69 -11.89 6.05
C GLN A 121 -6.30 -11.23 6.11
N GLN A 122 -6.27 -9.90 6.27
CA GLN A 122 -5.03 -9.12 6.35
C GLN A 122 -4.94 -8.37 7.68
N PHE A 123 -3.75 -8.42 8.31
CA PHE A 123 -3.41 -7.64 9.51
C PHE A 123 -2.04 -6.98 9.38
N PHE A 124 -1.80 -5.93 10.18
CA PHE A 124 -0.56 -5.17 10.24
C PHE A 124 -0.18 -4.83 11.68
N THR A 125 1.11 -4.60 11.93
CA THR A 125 1.57 -3.91 13.14
C THR A 125 1.68 -2.39 12.88
N ARG A 126 2.20 -1.64 13.85
CA ARG A 126 2.51 -0.21 13.69
C ARG A 126 3.86 0.07 13.04
N ALA A 127 4.68 -0.94 12.81
CA ALA A 127 6.02 -0.75 12.27
C ALA A 127 5.98 -0.12 10.88
N LEU A 128 6.75 0.96 10.69
CA LEU A 128 7.00 1.58 9.40
C LEU A 128 8.13 0.82 8.69
N ASP A 129 7.99 0.60 7.41
CA ASP A 129 9.10 0.17 6.58
C ASP A 129 9.99 1.38 6.27
N TYR A 130 11.14 1.48 6.94
CA TYR A 130 12.10 2.57 6.74
C TYR A 130 13.10 2.29 5.61
N GLY A 131 12.99 1.15 4.96
CA GLY A 131 13.88 0.72 3.87
C GLY A 131 14.66 -0.54 4.22
N PHE A 132 15.70 -0.83 3.45
CA PHE A 132 16.48 -2.05 3.61
C PHE A 132 17.42 -1.96 4.82
N SER A 133 17.45 -3.01 5.64
CA SER A 133 18.38 -3.24 6.73
C SER A 133 19.10 -4.58 6.57
N LYS A 134 20.30 -4.73 7.13
CA LYS A 134 21.10 -5.95 7.02
C LYS A 134 20.94 -6.89 8.21
N SER A 135 20.59 -6.38 9.38
CA SER A 135 20.56 -7.16 10.62
C SER A 135 19.31 -6.91 11.45
N ALA A 136 19.01 -7.85 12.35
CA ALA A 136 17.94 -7.66 13.33
C ALA A 136 18.30 -6.55 14.34
N GLU A 137 19.57 -6.38 14.68
CA GLU A 137 20.06 -5.32 15.59
C GLU A 137 19.76 -3.94 15.01
N GLU A 138 20.08 -3.71 13.75
CA GLU A 138 19.77 -2.49 13.02
C GLU A 138 18.26 -2.24 13.04
N THR A 139 17.47 -3.29 12.76
CA THR A 139 16.01 -3.15 12.74
C THR A 139 15.43 -2.84 14.12
N PHE A 140 15.94 -3.44 15.19
CA PHE A 140 15.48 -3.13 16.55
C PHE A 140 15.91 -1.75 17.05
N SER A 141 16.88 -1.09 16.42
CA SER A 141 17.17 0.31 16.71
C SER A 141 16.09 1.27 16.20
N HIS A 142 15.37 0.87 15.12
CA HIS A 142 14.23 1.58 14.55
C HIS A 142 12.90 1.14 15.16
N TRP A 143 12.73 -0.16 15.40
CA TRP A 143 11.48 -0.73 15.93
C TRP A 143 11.67 -1.16 17.39
N PRO A 144 11.16 -0.43 18.35
CA PRO A 144 11.17 -0.87 19.74
C PRO A 144 10.56 -2.25 19.86
N ARG A 145 11.36 -3.21 20.33
CA ARG A 145 11.04 -4.65 20.33
C ARG A 145 9.70 -4.95 20.98
N GLU A 146 9.44 -4.39 22.17
CA GLU A 146 8.21 -4.64 22.94
C GLU A 146 6.97 -4.06 22.26
N ASP A 147 7.09 -2.96 21.53
CA ASP A 147 5.96 -2.38 20.80
C ASP A 147 5.49 -3.29 19.66
N VAL A 148 6.43 -3.73 18.80
CA VAL A 148 6.09 -4.61 17.67
C VAL A 148 5.63 -5.98 18.16
N LEU A 149 6.28 -6.53 19.21
CA LEU A 149 5.84 -7.76 19.85
C LEU A 149 4.43 -7.63 20.42
N GLY A 150 4.12 -6.52 21.08
CA GLY A 150 2.77 -6.23 21.62
C GLY A 150 1.70 -6.19 20.54
N ASP A 151 2.01 -5.61 19.39
CA ASP A 151 1.11 -5.57 18.23
C ASP A 151 0.85 -6.99 17.66
N MET A 152 1.88 -7.81 17.55
CA MET A 152 1.74 -9.21 17.14
C MET A 152 0.88 -10.01 18.11
N VAL A 153 1.09 -9.82 19.43
CA VAL A 153 0.29 -10.44 20.49
C VAL A 153 -1.17 -9.98 20.42
N TRP A 154 -1.42 -8.70 20.15
CA TRP A 154 -2.76 -8.17 19.91
C TRP A 154 -3.48 -8.92 18.79
N VAL A 155 -2.84 -9.07 17.63
CA VAL A 155 -3.43 -9.78 16.48
C VAL A 155 -3.68 -11.24 16.80
N ILE A 156 -2.76 -11.93 17.49
CA ILE A 156 -2.95 -13.33 17.89
C ILE A 156 -4.14 -13.48 18.87
N ARG A 157 -4.26 -12.61 19.86
CA ARG A 157 -5.38 -12.61 20.83
C ARG A 157 -6.71 -12.29 20.18
N MET A 158 -6.71 -11.39 19.18
CA MET A 158 -7.91 -11.00 18.44
C MET A 158 -8.35 -12.09 17.46
N PHE A 159 -7.44 -12.60 16.63
CA PHE A 159 -7.73 -13.60 15.59
C PHE A 159 -7.86 -15.03 16.15
N ARG A 160 -7.12 -15.36 17.23
CA ARG A 160 -7.11 -16.65 17.91
C ARG A 160 -6.72 -17.84 17.03
N PRO A 161 -5.56 -17.82 16.34
CA PRO A 161 -5.14 -18.93 15.52
C PRO A 161 -4.77 -20.16 16.35
N GLN A 162 -5.12 -21.38 15.89
CA GLN A 162 -4.56 -22.60 16.46
C GLN A 162 -3.14 -22.85 15.96
N VAL A 163 -2.86 -22.42 14.74
CA VAL A 163 -1.55 -22.61 14.09
C VAL A 163 -1.00 -21.25 13.64
N ILE A 164 0.28 -21.02 13.93
CA ILE A 164 1.03 -19.90 13.40
C ILE A 164 2.11 -20.44 12.45
N VAL A 165 2.31 -19.76 11.32
CA VAL A 165 3.36 -20.07 10.35
C VAL A 165 4.22 -18.82 10.14
N SER A 166 5.46 -18.83 10.64
CA SER A 166 6.46 -17.81 10.32
C SER A 166 6.99 -18.02 8.91
N VAL A 167 7.00 -16.98 8.09
CA VAL A 167 7.63 -17.02 6.76
C VAL A 167 9.14 -17.09 6.87
N PHE A 168 9.71 -16.48 7.89
CA PHE A 168 11.15 -16.31 8.10
C PHE A 168 11.68 -17.13 9.27
N SER A 169 13.00 -17.35 9.24
CA SER A 169 13.71 -18.18 10.24
C SER A 169 14.21 -17.41 11.47
N GLY A 170 14.32 -16.09 11.37
CA GLY A 170 14.93 -15.24 12.39
C GLY A 170 16.45 -15.29 12.41
N THR A 171 17.07 -15.70 11.30
CA THR A 171 18.53 -15.80 11.19
C THR A 171 19.06 -14.88 10.07
N PRO A 172 20.37 -14.58 10.04
CA PRO A 172 20.97 -13.82 8.94
C PRO A 172 20.74 -14.42 7.53
N ALA A 173 20.37 -15.71 7.44
CA ALA A 173 20.03 -16.36 6.18
C ALA A 173 18.74 -15.80 5.53
N ASP A 174 17.92 -15.07 6.27
CA ASP A 174 16.75 -14.36 5.76
C ASP A 174 17.13 -13.07 4.99
N GLY A 175 18.37 -12.60 5.13
CA GLY A 175 18.95 -11.50 4.36
C GLY A 175 18.59 -10.12 4.92
N HIS A 176 17.33 -9.71 4.83
CA HIS A 176 16.83 -8.42 5.31
C HIS A 176 16.61 -8.44 6.83
N GLY A 177 17.00 -7.38 7.55
CA GLY A 177 16.79 -7.27 9.00
C GLY A 177 15.33 -7.35 9.41
N HIS A 178 14.41 -6.74 8.67
CA HIS A 178 12.96 -6.86 8.89
C HIS A 178 12.49 -8.32 8.84
N HIS A 179 13.01 -9.12 7.89
CA HIS A 179 12.73 -10.56 7.80
C HIS A 179 13.23 -11.31 9.02
N GLN A 180 14.46 -10.98 9.46
CA GLN A 180 15.05 -11.58 10.67
C GLN A 180 14.20 -11.26 11.89
N VAL A 181 13.78 -9.99 12.06
CA VAL A 181 12.90 -9.57 13.19
C VAL A 181 11.57 -10.29 13.16
N ALA A 182 10.92 -10.40 12.00
CA ALA A 182 9.67 -11.16 11.87
C ALA A 182 9.84 -12.62 12.33
N GLY A 183 10.96 -13.26 11.94
CA GLY A 183 11.28 -14.63 12.33
C GLY A 183 11.65 -14.77 13.83
N ILE A 184 12.29 -13.77 14.42
CA ILE A 184 12.65 -13.73 15.86
C ILE A 184 11.40 -13.52 16.71
N LEU A 185 10.53 -12.58 16.33
CA LEU A 185 9.38 -12.22 17.15
C LEU A 185 8.22 -13.24 17.04
N ALA A 186 8.13 -14.03 15.98
CA ALA A 186 7.04 -15.00 15.83
C ALA A 186 6.99 -16.05 16.94
N PRO A 187 8.10 -16.71 17.38
CA PRO A 187 8.11 -17.60 18.55
C PRO A 187 7.79 -16.88 19.86
N GLU A 188 8.28 -15.64 20.02
CA GLU A 188 8.02 -14.86 21.24
C GLU A 188 6.55 -14.48 21.34
N ALA A 189 5.93 -14.05 20.22
CA ALA A 189 4.51 -13.73 20.19
C ALA A 189 3.62 -14.96 20.39
N PHE A 190 4.06 -16.14 19.87
CA PHE A 190 3.39 -17.43 20.11
C PHE A 190 3.31 -17.74 21.61
N ALA A 191 4.41 -17.56 22.34
CA ALA A 191 4.46 -17.78 23.78
C ALA A 191 3.71 -16.69 24.58
N ALA A 192 3.98 -15.42 24.25
CA ALA A 192 3.46 -14.28 25.01
C ALA A 192 1.93 -14.11 24.89
N ALA A 193 1.30 -14.49 23.79
CA ALA A 193 -0.13 -14.30 23.58
C ALA A 193 -0.99 -15.09 24.57
N GLY A 194 -0.49 -16.23 25.06
CA GLY A 194 -1.15 -17.03 26.08
C GLY A 194 -0.90 -16.58 27.53
N ASP A 195 0.06 -15.69 27.75
CA ASP A 195 0.44 -15.22 29.09
C ASP A 195 -0.31 -13.92 29.44
N PRO A 196 -1.19 -13.94 30.47
CA PRO A 196 -1.92 -12.75 30.88
C PRO A 196 -1.04 -11.67 31.52
N THR A 197 0.20 -11.98 31.91
CA THR A 197 1.13 -11.00 32.49
C THR A 197 1.86 -10.19 31.42
N ARG A 198 1.87 -10.66 30.17
CA ARG A 198 2.43 -9.95 29.02
C ARG A 198 1.32 -9.10 28.40
N PHE A 199 1.60 -7.82 28.22
CA PHE A 199 0.67 -6.82 27.64
C PHE A 199 -0.71 -6.86 28.33
N PRO A 200 -0.77 -6.66 29.68
CA PRO A 200 -2.03 -6.77 30.43
C PRO A 200 -3.07 -5.70 30.05
N GLU A 201 -2.63 -4.56 29.50
CA GLU A 201 -3.53 -3.49 29.01
C GLU A 201 -4.45 -3.96 27.87
N GLN A 202 -4.00 -4.91 27.08
CA GLN A 202 -4.80 -5.50 25.99
C GLN A 202 -6.00 -6.30 26.53
N LEU A 203 -5.92 -6.81 27.77
CA LEU A 203 -6.93 -7.67 28.35
C LEU A 203 -8.25 -6.94 28.67
N ALA A 204 -8.25 -5.61 28.60
CA ALA A 204 -9.49 -4.82 28.62
C ALA A 204 -10.38 -5.09 27.38
N PHE A 205 -9.79 -5.59 26.27
CA PHE A 205 -10.47 -5.73 24.97
C PHE A 205 -10.44 -7.15 24.42
N VAL A 206 -9.36 -7.90 24.66
CA VAL A 206 -9.16 -9.26 24.16
C VAL A 206 -8.78 -10.20 25.31
N GLN A 207 -8.95 -11.51 25.11
CA GLN A 207 -8.57 -12.53 26.10
C GLN A 207 -7.23 -13.16 25.70
N PRO A 208 -6.45 -13.68 26.68
CA PRO A 208 -5.26 -14.47 26.37
C PRO A 208 -5.62 -15.62 25.44
N TRP A 209 -4.74 -15.89 24.50
CA TRP A 209 -4.91 -16.99 23.55
C TRP A 209 -3.60 -17.74 23.36
N ARG A 210 -3.60 -19.05 23.61
CA ARG A 210 -2.45 -19.92 23.39
C ARG A 210 -2.63 -20.70 22.10
N PRO A 211 -1.88 -20.37 21.02
CA PRO A 211 -1.86 -21.20 19.82
C PRO A 211 -1.31 -22.60 20.13
N THR A 212 -1.69 -23.60 19.33
CA THR A 212 -1.30 -24.99 19.57
C THR A 212 0.04 -25.31 18.89
N LYS A 213 0.29 -24.77 17.70
CA LYS A 213 1.50 -25.06 16.93
C LYS A 213 2.09 -23.82 16.31
N LEU A 214 3.41 -23.80 16.26
CA LEU A 214 4.23 -22.87 15.50
C LEU A 214 5.03 -23.60 14.46
N PHE A 215 4.87 -23.19 13.21
CA PHE A 215 5.70 -23.64 12.09
C PHE A 215 6.51 -22.47 11.55
N ARG A 216 7.56 -22.79 10.80
CA ARG A 216 8.15 -21.87 9.84
C ARG A 216 8.14 -22.46 8.43
N ARG A 217 8.16 -21.60 7.42
CA ARG A 217 8.34 -22.04 6.04
C ARG A 217 9.72 -22.68 5.87
N ALA A 218 9.76 -23.86 5.26
CA ALA A 218 11.01 -24.51 4.90
C ALA A 218 11.65 -23.78 3.71
N ARG A 219 12.95 -23.54 3.79
CA ARG A 219 13.74 -22.93 2.71
C ARG A 219 14.97 -23.80 2.43
N ARG A 220 16.12 -23.49 2.99
CA ARG A 220 17.39 -24.23 2.81
C ARG A 220 17.67 -25.10 4.03
N ASP A 221 16.73 -25.97 4.37
CA ASP A 221 16.85 -26.83 5.52
C ASP A 221 17.81 -28.00 5.25
N PRO A 222 18.50 -28.51 6.29
CA PRO A 222 19.34 -29.69 6.15
C PRO A 222 18.58 -30.91 5.61
N ALA A 223 19.25 -31.73 4.85
CA ALA A 223 18.67 -32.99 4.37
C ALA A 223 18.23 -33.87 5.55
N GLY A 224 16.99 -34.39 5.47
CA GLY A 224 16.41 -35.22 6.54
C GLY A 224 15.62 -34.41 7.59
N THR A 225 15.53 -33.09 7.51
CA THR A 225 14.61 -32.32 8.35
C THR A 225 13.17 -32.78 8.11
N PRO A 226 12.42 -33.19 9.16
CA PRO A 226 11.03 -33.58 9.02
C PRO A 226 10.17 -32.43 8.54
N LEU A 227 9.44 -32.62 7.44
CA LEU A 227 8.61 -31.58 6.82
C LEU A 227 7.11 -31.94 6.91
N THR A 228 6.32 -30.97 7.35
CA THR A 228 4.87 -30.97 7.13
C THR A 228 4.62 -30.44 5.74
N VAL A 229 4.05 -31.27 4.87
CA VAL A 229 3.84 -30.96 3.46
C VAL A 229 2.37 -30.63 3.22
N VAL A 230 2.08 -29.44 2.73
CA VAL A 230 0.74 -29.02 2.30
C VAL A 230 0.68 -29.03 0.78
N GLN A 231 -0.25 -29.80 0.22
CA GLN A 231 -0.47 -29.85 -1.23
C GLN A 231 -1.18 -28.57 -1.68
N THR A 232 -0.52 -27.75 -2.46
CA THR A 232 -1.04 -26.46 -2.95
C THR A 232 -1.39 -26.48 -4.43
N GLY A 233 -0.89 -27.45 -5.18
CA GLY A 233 -1.16 -27.64 -6.61
C GLY A 233 -2.37 -28.53 -6.92
N VAL A 234 -3.25 -28.77 -5.94
CA VAL A 234 -4.46 -29.58 -6.15
C VAL A 234 -5.42 -28.83 -7.06
N PHE A 235 -5.91 -29.51 -8.09
CA PHE A 235 -6.96 -28.98 -8.95
C PHE A 235 -8.29 -28.97 -8.21
N ASP A 236 -8.93 -27.82 -8.15
CA ASP A 236 -10.23 -27.63 -7.52
C ASP A 236 -11.31 -27.63 -8.60
N PRO A 237 -12.17 -28.67 -8.68
CA PRO A 237 -13.21 -28.74 -9.70
C PRO A 237 -14.27 -27.65 -9.58
N LEU A 238 -14.46 -27.10 -8.37
CA LEU A 238 -15.39 -25.98 -8.13
C LEU A 238 -14.86 -24.67 -8.72
N LEU A 239 -13.54 -24.45 -8.62
CA LEU A 239 -12.88 -23.24 -9.14
C LEU A 239 -12.41 -23.39 -10.59
N GLY A 240 -12.37 -24.65 -11.14
CA GLY A 240 -11.88 -24.96 -12.48
C GLY A 240 -10.38 -24.74 -12.65
N ARG A 241 -9.60 -24.65 -11.58
CA ARG A 241 -8.14 -24.42 -11.55
C ARG A 241 -7.52 -24.88 -10.23
N SER A 242 -6.21 -24.98 -10.18
CA SER A 242 -5.54 -25.36 -8.94
C SER A 242 -5.47 -24.19 -7.95
N TRP A 243 -5.36 -24.52 -6.66
CA TRP A 243 -5.15 -23.50 -5.63
C TRP A 243 -3.87 -22.68 -5.84
N TYR A 244 -2.83 -23.31 -6.41
CA TYR A 244 -1.61 -22.59 -6.80
C TYR A 244 -1.85 -21.54 -7.88
N GLN A 245 -2.71 -21.85 -8.87
CA GLN A 245 -3.09 -20.87 -9.89
C GLN A 245 -3.88 -19.69 -9.32
N VAL A 246 -4.79 -19.95 -8.36
CA VAL A 246 -5.48 -18.91 -7.59
C VAL A 246 -4.47 -18.04 -6.84
N ALA A 247 -3.50 -18.66 -6.18
CA ALA A 247 -2.45 -17.96 -5.45
C ALA A 247 -1.60 -17.05 -6.34
N MET A 248 -1.22 -17.53 -7.52
CA MET A 248 -0.38 -16.74 -8.45
C MET A 248 -1.15 -15.56 -9.06
N GLU A 249 -2.46 -15.67 -9.21
CA GLU A 249 -3.30 -14.51 -9.54
C GLU A 249 -3.29 -13.48 -8.41
N GLY A 250 -3.42 -13.92 -7.15
CA GLY A 250 -3.29 -13.05 -5.96
C GLY A 250 -1.92 -12.38 -5.89
N ARG A 251 -0.84 -13.17 -6.03
CA ARG A 251 0.53 -12.65 -6.04
C ARG A 251 0.75 -11.57 -7.11
N SER A 252 0.11 -11.72 -8.27
CA SER A 252 0.19 -10.74 -9.37
C SER A 252 -0.52 -9.42 -9.07
N ARG A 253 -1.14 -9.25 -7.90
CA ARG A 253 -1.67 -7.96 -7.43
C ARG A 253 -0.58 -7.04 -6.87
N HIS A 254 0.56 -7.58 -6.44
CA HIS A 254 1.71 -6.80 -5.95
C HIS A 254 2.49 -6.15 -7.11
N ARG A 255 1.81 -5.31 -7.88
CA ARG A 255 2.36 -4.67 -9.09
C ARG A 255 3.42 -3.63 -8.78
N SER A 256 3.30 -2.94 -7.67
CA SER A 256 4.31 -1.97 -7.21
C SER A 256 5.67 -2.63 -7.00
N GLN A 257 5.71 -3.96 -6.78
CA GLN A 257 6.91 -4.75 -6.48
C GLN A 257 7.33 -5.71 -7.62
N ASP A 258 6.75 -5.59 -8.81
CA ASP A 258 7.04 -6.48 -9.98
C ASP A 258 6.82 -7.98 -9.69
N MET A 259 5.78 -8.29 -8.91
CA MET A 259 5.49 -9.68 -8.50
C MET A 259 4.56 -10.44 -9.47
N GLY A 260 4.47 -10.01 -10.72
CA GLY A 260 3.72 -10.72 -11.75
C GLY A 260 4.17 -12.18 -11.87
N ALA A 261 3.23 -13.13 -11.71
CA ALA A 261 3.53 -14.54 -11.61
C ALA A 261 2.79 -15.38 -12.65
N ALA A 262 3.52 -16.30 -13.28
CA ALA A 262 2.91 -17.32 -14.13
C ALA A 262 2.06 -18.30 -13.30
N GLN A 263 1.05 -18.89 -13.93
CA GLN A 263 0.12 -19.86 -13.32
C GLN A 263 0.36 -21.29 -13.86
N PRO A 264 1.51 -21.93 -13.55
CA PRO A 264 1.84 -23.22 -14.10
C PRO A 264 0.89 -24.32 -13.61
N LEU A 265 0.68 -25.30 -14.46
CA LEU A 265 -0.08 -26.51 -14.15
C LEU A 265 0.77 -27.52 -13.36
N GLY A 266 0.09 -28.42 -12.67
CA GLY A 266 0.68 -29.57 -12.00
C GLY A 266 0.84 -29.44 -10.50
N PRO A 267 1.33 -30.50 -9.85
CA PRO A 267 1.47 -30.55 -8.39
C PRO A 267 2.46 -29.54 -7.85
N ARG A 268 2.11 -28.91 -6.74
CA ARG A 268 2.94 -27.96 -5.97
C ARG A 268 2.71 -28.21 -4.48
N THR A 269 3.70 -27.89 -3.69
CA THR A 269 3.64 -28.02 -2.22
C THR A 269 4.20 -26.78 -1.53
N SER A 270 3.63 -26.43 -0.37
CA SER A 270 4.28 -25.62 0.62
C SER A 270 4.80 -26.53 1.73
N ASN A 271 6.07 -26.38 2.07
CA ASN A 271 6.77 -27.21 3.03
C ASN A 271 7.04 -26.41 4.31
N LEU A 272 6.71 -27.00 5.45
CA LEU A 272 6.80 -26.36 6.75
C LEU A 272 7.64 -27.20 7.71
N VAL A 273 8.40 -26.52 8.57
CA VAL A 273 9.15 -27.13 9.70
C VAL A 273 8.40 -26.79 10.98
N LEU A 274 8.05 -27.79 11.77
CA LEU A 274 7.46 -27.60 13.10
C LEU A 274 8.54 -27.06 14.06
N LEU A 275 8.30 -25.92 14.67
CA LEU A 275 9.17 -25.30 15.67
C LEU A 275 8.71 -25.64 17.08
N GLU A 276 7.41 -25.43 17.36
CA GLU A 276 6.82 -25.66 18.68
C GLU A 276 5.45 -26.33 18.55
N SER A 277 5.10 -27.16 19.53
CA SER A 277 3.77 -27.79 19.63
C SER A 277 3.37 -27.94 21.10
N ALA A 278 2.18 -27.51 21.45
CA ALA A 278 1.57 -27.73 22.76
C ALA A 278 1.06 -29.18 22.93
N THR A 279 1.03 -29.98 21.86
CA THR A 279 0.59 -31.40 21.86
C THR A 279 1.70 -32.29 21.29
N THR A 280 1.73 -33.55 21.71
CA THR A 280 2.65 -34.54 21.14
C THR A 280 2.17 -34.92 19.74
N VAL A 281 3.07 -34.76 18.76
CA VAL A 281 2.81 -35.14 17.36
C VAL A 281 4.05 -35.81 16.75
N GLU A 282 3.80 -36.70 15.80
CA GLU A 282 4.89 -37.34 15.05
C GLU A 282 5.61 -36.31 14.14
N PRO A 283 6.93 -36.40 13.97
CA PRO A 283 7.67 -35.57 13.04
C PRO A 283 7.09 -35.68 11.61
N GLY A 284 6.82 -34.52 10.99
CA GLY A 284 6.21 -34.48 9.64
C GLY A 284 4.70 -34.71 9.61
N ALA A 285 4.04 -34.80 10.76
CA ALA A 285 2.58 -34.91 10.84
C ALA A 285 1.87 -33.72 10.15
N GLY A 286 0.62 -33.94 9.77
CA GLY A 286 -0.21 -32.90 9.13
C GLY A 286 -0.35 -31.63 9.95
N LEU A 287 -0.65 -30.51 9.29
CA LEU A 287 -0.74 -29.17 9.87
C LEU A 287 -1.60 -29.14 11.15
N PHE A 288 -2.77 -29.80 11.14
CA PHE A 288 -3.72 -29.83 12.25
C PHE A 288 -3.65 -31.12 13.09
N ALA A 289 -2.65 -32.00 12.89
CA ALA A 289 -2.51 -33.19 13.75
C ALA A 289 -2.36 -32.78 15.22
N GLY A 290 -3.20 -33.35 16.12
CA GLY A 290 -3.22 -33.04 17.54
C GLY A 290 -3.76 -31.65 17.91
N VAL A 291 -4.45 -30.98 16.97
CA VAL A 291 -5.14 -29.71 17.18
C VAL A 291 -6.63 -29.95 17.27
N ASP A 292 -7.27 -29.43 18.32
CA ASP A 292 -8.73 -29.47 18.47
C ASP A 292 -9.37 -28.58 17.39
N THR A 293 -9.99 -29.18 16.40
CA THR A 293 -10.64 -28.49 15.28
C THR A 293 -12.12 -28.81 15.12
N ALA A 294 -12.66 -29.73 15.89
CA ALA A 294 -14.06 -30.09 15.84
C ALA A 294 -14.91 -29.14 16.70
N LEU A 295 -16.13 -28.83 16.25
CA LEU A 295 -17.07 -28.04 17.04
C LEU A 295 -17.41 -28.69 18.39
N SER A 296 -17.39 -30.04 18.45
CA SER A 296 -17.63 -30.80 19.72
C SER A 296 -16.57 -30.52 20.76
N ASP A 297 -15.37 -30.12 20.38
CA ASP A 297 -14.29 -29.81 21.33
C ASP A 297 -14.58 -28.53 22.11
N LEU A 298 -15.35 -27.61 21.51
CA LEU A 298 -15.75 -26.36 22.15
C LEU A 298 -16.79 -26.58 23.28
N THR A 299 -17.55 -27.67 23.28
CA THR A 299 -18.53 -28.00 24.31
C THR A 299 -17.90 -28.63 25.54
N ALA A 300 -16.63 -29.03 25.46
CA ALA A 300 -15.90 -29.68 26.57
C ALA A 300 -15.80 -28.81 27.85
N GLY A 301 -15.86 -27.47 27.68
CA GLY A 301 -15.86 -26.51 28.81
C GLY A 301 -17.21 -26.21 29.44
N LEU A 302 -18.32 -26.75 28.90
CA LEU A 302 -19.67 -26.56 29.46
C LEU A 302 -19.91 -27.42 30.70
N ASP A 303 -20.87 -27.00 31.55
CA ASP A 303 -21.35 -27.83 32.64
C ASP A 303 -21.80 -29.22 32.11
N PRO A 304 -21.49 -30.33 32.80
CA PRO A 304 -21.84 -31.68 32.34
C PRO A 304 -23.30 -31.89 31.98
N ARG A 305 -24.23 -31.19 32.63
CA ARG A 305 -25.67 -31.29 32.30
C ARG A 305 -26.03 -30.59 30.99
N GLU A 306 -25.36 -29.44 30.69
CA GLU A 306 -25.57 -28.65 29.49
C GLU A 306 -24.84 -29.25 28.31
N ARG A 307 -23.67 -29.87 28.56
CA ARG A 307 -22.80 -30.48 27.56
C ARG A 307 -23.52 -31.52 26.70
N ALA A 308 -24.25 -32.46 27.30
CA ALA A 308 -24.95 -33.50 26.57
C ALA A 308 -25.97 -32.92 25.57
N ALA A 309 -26.73 -31.90 26.00
CA ALA A 309 -27.65 -31.19 25.12
C ALA A 309 -26.94 -30.34 24.07
N ALA A 310 -25.79 -29.73 24.39
CA ALA A 310 -24.97 -28.99 23.44
C ALA A 310 -24.36 -29.91 22.38
N ASP A 311 -23.84 -31.07 22.78
CA ASP A 311 -23.30 -32.09 21.87
C ASP A 311 -24.37 -32.64 20.90
N GLU A 312 -25.60 -32.78 21.34
CA GLU A 312 -26.72 -33.16 20.45
C GLU A 312 -27.00 -32.07 19.40
N ARG A 313 -26.99 -30.81 19.80
CA ARG A 313 -27.19 -29.68 18.89
C ARG A 313 -26.03 -29.51 17.91
N VAL A 314 -24.77 -29.72 18.34
CA VAL A 314 -23.60 -29.76 17.46
C VAL A 314 -23.73 -30.88 16.44
N ARG A 315 -24.17 -32.09 16.83
CA ARG A 315 -24.44 -33.18 15.88
C ARG A 315 -25.53 -32.79 14.90
N ALA A 316 -26.70 -32.30 15.38
CA ALA A 316 -27.77 -31.85 14.48
C ALA A 316 -27.32 -30.74 13.51
N TYR A 317 -26.47 -29.83 13.95
CA TYR A 317 -25.89 -28.82 13.09
C TYR A 317 -25.00 -29.45 12.00
N ARG A 318 -24.05 -30.32 12.38
CA ARG A 318 -23.15 -30.98 11.43
C ARG A 318 -23.93 -31.84 10.42
N ASP A 319 -24.93 -32.62 10.88
CA ASP A 319 -25.77 -33.42 10.00
C ASP A 319 -26.50 -32.53 8.98
N ALA A 320 -27.04 -31.40 9.42
CA ALA A 320 -27.68 -30.42 8.56
C ALA A 320 -26.72 -29.85 7.50
N ILE A 321 -25.47 -29.50 7.88
CA ILE A 321 -24.45 -28.98 6.95
C ILE A 321 -24.03 -30.06 5.94
N HIS A 322 -23.83 -31.31 6.35
CA HIS A 322 -23.54 -32.43 5.42
C HIS A 322 -24.72 -32.70 4.45
N GLN A 323 -25.96 -32.58 4.92
CA GLN A 323 -27.12 -32.68 4.06
C GLN A 323 -27.23 -31.50 3.08
N ALA A 324 -26.90 -30.29 3.55
CA ALA A 324 -26.84 -29.14 2.65
C ALA A 324 -25.80 -29.35 1.51
N GLU A 325 -24.61 -29.87 1.86
CA GLU A 325 -23.58 -30.21 0.89
C GLU A 325 -24.05 -31.27 -0.12
N ALA A 326 -24.64 -32.37 0.37
CA ALA A 326 -25.17 -33.43 -0.46
C ALA A 326 -26.33 -33.00 -1.37
N SER A 327 -27.07 -31.97 -0.97
CA SER A 327 -28.23 -31.44 -1.69
C SER A 327 -27.91 -30.24 -2.59
N LEU A 328 -26.67 -29.79 -2.61
CA LEU A 328 -26.25 -28.62 -3.40
C LEU A 328 -26.02 -29.06 -4.86
N GLU A 329 -27.06 -29.01 -5.65
CA GLU A 329 -27.03 -29.43 -7.06
C GLU A 329 -26.84 -28.26 -8.02
N VAL A 330 -26.13 -28.48 -9.13
CA VAL A 330 -25.87 -27.46 -10.15
C VAL A 330 -27.16 -26.93 -10.77
N SER A 331 -28.14 -27.82 -11.00
CA SER A 331 -29.42 -27.46 -11.63
C SER A 331 -30.41 -26.78 -10.68
N ASP A 332 -30.24 -26.96 -9.36
CA ASP A 332 -31.18 -26.45 -8.36
C ASP A 332 -30.45 -26.32 -6.99
N PRO A 333 -29.62 -25.28 -6.80
CA PRO A 333 -28.94 -25.06 -5.51
C PRO A 333 -29.93 -24.83 -4.37
N GLY A 334 -31.16 -24.40 -4.66
CA GLY A 334 -32.20 -24.17 -3.68
C GLY A 334 -32.60 -25.41 -2.88
N LYS A 335 -32.28 -26.63 -3.33
CA LYS A 335 -32.50 -27.87 -2.58
C LYS A 335 -31.75 -27.91 -1.25
N ALA A 336 -30.62 -27.18 -1.14
CA ALA A 336 -29.83 -27.07 0.09
C ALA A 336 -30.44 -26.12 1.14
N VAL A 337 -31.36 -25.23 0.77
CA VAL A 337 -31.93 -24.18 1.65
C VAL A 337 -32.60 -24.74 2.92
N PRO A 338 -33.44 -25.78 2.88
CA PRO A 338 -34.03 -26.34 4.09
C PRO A 338 -33.00 -26.89 5.07
N HIS A 339 -31.91 -27.42 4.58
CA HIS A 339 -30.82 -27.97 5.38
C HIS A 339 -30.01 -26.84 6.05
N PHE A 340 -29.67 -25.76 5.33
CA PHE A 340 -29.08 -24.57 5.94
C PHE A 340 -29.99 -23.98 7.03
N ALA A 341 -31.30 -23.94 6.78
CA ALA A 341 -32.29 -23.49 7.76
C ALA A 341 -32.29 -24.36 9.04
N SER A 342 -32.19 -25.69 8.86
CA SER A 342 -32.07 -26.62 9.99
C SER A 342 -30.77 -26.41 10.78
N GLY A 343 -29.67 -26.21 10.09
CA GLY A 343 -28.36 -25.87 10.71
C GLY A 343 -28.42 -24.57 11.50
N LEU A 344 -29.02 -23.51 10.96
CA LEU A 344 -29.18 -22.22 11.62
C LEU A 344 -30.06 -22.34 12.87
N ARG A 345 -31.13 -23.17 12.85
CA ARG A 345 -31.92 -23.47 14.04
C ARG A 345 -31.09 -24.18 15.11
N ALA A 346 -30.32 -25.19 14.74
CA ALA A 346 -29.44 -25.90 15.67
C ALA A 346 -28.35 -24.96 16.29
N LEU A 347 -27.78 -24.05 15.54
CA LEU A 347 -26.84 -23.03 16.07
C LEU A 347 -27.57 -22.06 17.04
N SER A 348 -28.78 -21.64 16.72
CA SER A 348 -29.58 -20.78 17.60
C SER A 348 -29.91 -21.48 18.92
N ASP A 349 -30.23 -22.78 18.87
CA ASP A 349 -30.49 -23.59 20.07
C ASP A 349 -29.23 -23.81 20.90
N LEU A 350 -28.07 -23.99 20.24
CA LEU A 350 -26.76 -24.09 20.90
C LEU A 350 -26.38 -22.79 21.61
N ALA A 351 -26.63 -21.64 20.99
CA ALA A 351 -26.36 -20.32 21.60
C ALA A 351 -27.07 -20.09 22.93
N ARG A 352 -28.22 -20.76 23.16
CA ARG A 352 -28.99 -20.67 24.40
C ARG A 352 -28.42 -21.51 25.56
N SER A 353 -27.41 -22.32 25.30
CA SER A 353 -26.85 -23.29 26.28
C SER A 353 -25.50 -22.88 26.85
N ALA A 354 -25.16 -21.58 26.88
CA ALA A 354 -23.85 -21.11 27.29
C ALA A 354 -23.71 -21.00 28.81
N GLY A 355 -23.06 -21.98 29.43
CA GLY A 355 -22.56 -21.99 30.80
C GLY A 355 -21.18 -22.64 30.88
N GLY A 356 -20.35 -22.35 31.87
CA GLY A 356 -19.06 -23.01 32.08
C GLY A 356 -17.82 -22.10 31.99
N ASP A 357 -16.68 -22.64 31.60
CA ASP A 357 -15.42 -21.91 31.53
C ASP A 357 -15.49 -20.68 30.61
N ALA A 358 -15.20 -19.49 31.17
CA ALA A 358 -15.40 -18.21 30.49
C ALA A 358 -14.64 -18.11 29.15
N VAL A 359 -13.44 -18.73 29.01
CA VAL A 359 -12.65 -18.68 27.78
C VAL A 359 -13.25 -19.61 26.72
N ARG A 360 -13.66 -20.82 27.10
CA ARG A 360 -14.29 -21.79 26.19
C ARG A 360 -15.69 -21.35 25.78
N VAL A 361 -16.47 -20.78 26.72
CA VAL A 361 -17.77 -20.17 26.40
C VAL A 361 -17.62 -19.01 25.44
N SER A 362 -16.62 -18.15 25.65
CA SER A 362 -16.31 -17.05 24.71
C SER A 362 -15.92 -17.57 23.33
N GLU A 363 -15.15 -18.64 23.22
CA GLU A 363 -14.74 -19.23 21.94
C GLU A 363 -15.95 -19.94 21.26
N LEU A 364 -16.78 -20.63 22.03
CA LEU A 364 -18.03 -21.23 21.52
C LEU A 364 -18.96 -20.13 20.95
N ALA A 365 -19.20 -19.06 21.71
CA ALA A 365 -20.06 -17.95 21.28
C ALA A 365 -19.52 -17.26 20.00
N ARG A 366 -18.22 -17.03 19.93
CA ARG A 366 -17.55 -16.49 18.73
C ARG A 366 -17.74 -17.41 17.53
N THR A 367 -17.52 -18.71 17.70
CA THR A 367 -17.68 -19.71 16.65
C THR A 367 -19.12 -19.80 16.17
N ILE A 368 -20.09 -19.82 17.08
CA ILE A 368 -21.52 -19.81 16.73
C ILE A 368 -21.85 -18.56 15.91
N THR A 369 -21.41 -17.39 16.35
CA THR A 369 -21.62 -16.11 15.62
C THR A 369 -21.07 -16.19 14.21
N ARG A 370 -19.84 -16.66 14.05
CA ARG A 370 -19.19 -16.80 12.74
C ARG A 370 -19.93 -17.81 11.86
N HIS A 371 -20.19 -19.02 12.39
CA HIS A 371 -20.90 -20.06 11.61
C HIS A 371 -22.31 -19.62 11.23
N THR A 372 -23.00 -18.89 12.11
CA THR A 372 -24.32 -18.31 11.80
C THR A 372 -24.22 -17.32 10.63
N SER A 373 -23.22 -16.45 10.62
CA SER A 373 -23.00 -15.49 9.54
C SER A 373 -22.70 -16.19 8.22
N VAL A 374 -21.76 -17.17 8.23
CA VAL A 374 -21.38 -17.93 7.03
C VAL A 374 -22.55 -18.76 6.51
N ALA A 375 -23.31 -19.44 7.39
CA ALA A 375 -24.46 -20.26 6.98
C ALA A 375 -25.61 -19.41 6.43
N ARG A 376 -25.86 -18.21 6.98
CA ARG A 376 -26.84 -17.27 6.40
C ARG A 376 -26.44 -16.83 5.00
N SER A 377 -25.19 -16.49 4.80
CA SER A 377 -24.68 -16.12 3.48
C SER A 377 -24.77 -17.29 2.50
N ALA A 378 -24.41 -18.53 2.92
CA ALA A 378 -24.54 -19.73 2.11
C ALA A 378 -26.01 -20.01 1.73
N LEU A 379 -26.93 -19.81 2.68
CA LEU A 379 -28.36 -19.95 2.44
C LEU A 379 -28.86 -18.96 1.38
N LEU A 380 -28.50 -17.67 1.50
CA LEU A 380 -28.90 -16.67 0.52
C LEU A 380 -28.34 -16.98 -0.87
N SER A 381 -27.07 -17.42 -0.96
CA SER A 381 -26.43 -17.84 -2.21
C SER A 381 -27.12 -19.05 -2.82
N ALA A 382 -27.44 -20.09 -2.03
CA ALA A 382 -28.17 -21.27 -2.47
C ALA A 382 -29.63 -20.94 -2.86
N ALA A 383 -30.26 -20.01 -2.15
CA ALA A 383 -31.61 -19.54 -2.45
C ALA A 383 -31.67 -18.63 -3.68
N SER A 384 -30.52 -18.22 -4.24
CA SER A 384 -30.41 -17.23 -5.32
C SER A 384 -31.05 -15.89 -4.95
N ILE A 385 -30.92 -15.47 -3.70
CA ILE A 385 -31.35 -14.17 -3.19
C ILE A 385 -30.14 -13.25 -3.13
N VAL A 386 -30.20 -12.14 -3.85
CA VAL A 386 -29.12 -11.14 -3.93
C VAL A 386 -29.54 -9.88 -3.18
N VAL A 387 -28.69 -9.42 -2.27
CA VAL A 387 -28.85 -8.15 -1.56
C VAL A 387 -27.72 -7.24 -2.00
N GLU A 388 -28.06 -6.09 -2.58
CA GLU A 388 -27.11 -5.10 -3.05
C GLU A 388 -27.38 -3.74 -2.42
N ALA A 389 -26.34 -3.00 -2.09
CA ALA A 389 -26.42 -1.63 -1.63
C ALA A 389 -25.53 -0.73 -2.49
N VAL A 390 -26.14 0.29 -3.08
CA VAL A 390 -25.42 1.24 -3.96
C VAL A 390 -25.60 2.67 -3.48
N THR A 391 -24.58 3.51 -3.74
CA THR A 391 -24.59 4.94 -3.41
C THR A 391 -24.69 5.78 -4.68
N GLY A 392 -25.21 7.00 -4.54
CA GLY A 392 -25.31 7.95 -5.64
C GLY A 392 -23.99 8.61 -6.01
N ASP A 393 -23.00 8.57 -5.12
CA ASP A 393 -21.68 9.18 -5.32
C ASP A 393 -20.60 8.40 -4.57
N ALA A 394 -19.39 8.32 -5.13
CA ALA A 394 -18.21 7.75 -4.49
C ALA A 394 -17.46 8.75 -3.61
N GLN A 395 -17.53 10.05 -3.93
CA GLN A 395 -16.78 11.10 -3.26
C GLN A 395 -17.71 12.16 -2.68
N LEU A 396 -17.70 12.27 -1.36
CA LEU A 396 -18.54 13.19 -0.60
C LEU A 396 -17.67 14.27 0.03
N VAL A 397 -18.26 15.44 0.26
CA VAL A 397 -17.64 16.51 1.04
C VAL A 397 -18.49 16.82 2.27
N PRO A 398 -17.92 17.37 3.35
CA PRO A 398 -18.67 17.80 4.54
C PRO A 398 -19.85 18.68 4.15
N GLY A 399 -21.03 18.40 4.70
CA GLY A 399 -22.28 19.11 4.40
C GLY A 399 -23.03 18.60 3.17
N SER A 400 -22.45 17.73 2.35
CA SER A 400 -23.10 17.22 1.14
C SER A 400 -24.18 16.17 1.45
N GLN A 401 -24.91 15.78 0.41
CA GLN A 401 -25.92 14.71 0.47
C GLN A 401 -25.62 13.66 -0.59
N THR A 402 -25.96 12.40 -0.27
CA THR A 402 -25.96 11.32 -1.25
C THR A 402 -27.21 10.47 -1.09
N THR A 403 -27.46 9.59 -2.06
CA THR A 403 -28.51 8.58 -1.96
C THR A 403 -27.90 7.21 -1.67
N VAL A 404 -28.57 6.39 -0.85
CA VAL A 404 -28.26 4.97 -0.67
C VAL A 404 -29.48 4.17 -1.07
N THR A 405 -29.30 3.27 -2.03
CA THR A 405 -30.38 2.37 -2.50
C THR A 405 -30.00 0.94 -2.15
N ILE A 406 -30.85 0.29 -1.38
CA ILE A 406 -30.77 -1.12 -1.04
C ILE A 406 -31.74 -1.88 -1.93
N ARG A 407 -31.25 -2.95 -2.58
CA ARG A 407 -32.06 -3.81 -3.44
C ARG A 407 -32.00 -5.24 -2.95
N VAL A 408 -33.14 -5.92 -2.99
CA VAL A 408 -33.25 -7.36 -2.77
C VAL A 408 -33.87 -7.97 -4.02
N TRP A 409 -33.09 -8.78 -4.73
CA TRP A 409 -33.55 -9.55 -5.86
C TRP A 409 -33.77 -11.02 -5.45
N ASN A 410 -34.98 -11.49 -5.62
CA ASN A 410 -35.34 -12.91 -5.45
C ASN A 410 -35.23 -13.62 -6.81
N GLY A 411 -34.05 -14.09 -7.16
CA GLY A 411 -33.80 -14.88 -8.38
C GLY A 411 -34.07 -16.37 -8.19
N GLY A 412 -34.47 -16.78 -6.99
CA GLY A 412 -34.73 -18.19 -6.66
C GLY A 412 -36.20 -18.61 -6.69
N ARG A 413 -36.53 -19.71 -5.98
CA ARG A 413 -37.87 -20.32 -5.95
C ARG A 413 -38.64 -20.11 -4.64
N TYR A 414 -37.94 -19.60 -3.59
CA TYR A 414 -38.54 -19.39 -2.29
C TYR A 414 -39.10 -17.97 -2.19
N ALA A 415 -40.33 -17.81 -1.67
CA ALA A 415 -40.83 -16.48 -1.37
C ALA A 415 -40.04 -15.84 -0.23
N VAL A 416 -39.78 -14.53 -0.33
CA VAL A 416 -39.16 -13.74 0.71
C VAL A 416 -40.20 -12.86 1.36
N THR A 417 -40.32 -12.94 2.69
CA THR A 417 -41.27 -12.13 3.48
C THR A 417 -40.52 -11.28 4.51
N GLN A 418 -41.20 -10.31 5.09
CA GLN A 418 -40.71 -9.42 6.15
C GLN A 418 -39.35 -8.80 5.81
N ALA A 419 -39.07 -8.49 4.55
CA ALA A 419 -37.83 -7.83 4.15
C ALA A 419 -37.79 -6.40 4.71
N GLN A 420 -36.70 -6.08 5.42
CA GLN A 420 -36.48 -4.77 6.01
C GLN A 420 -35.07 -4.30 5.70
N PRO A 421 -34.90 -3.02 5.27
CA PRO A 421 -33.57 -2.46 5.05
C PRO A 421 -32.81 -2.31 6.38
N ASP A 422 -31.51 -2.57 6.33
CA ASP A 422 -30.55 -2.31 7.42
C ASP A 422 -29.51 -1.30 6.87
N LEU A 423 -29.55 -0.05 7.35
CA LEU A 423 -28.65 1.01 6.96
C LEU A 423 -27.86 1.48 8.19
N ARG A 424 -26.53 1.35 8.12
CA ARG A 424 -25.61 1.72 9.19
C ARG A 424 -24.71 2.83 8.72
N LEU A 425 -24.74 3.95 9.43
CA LEU A 425 -24.04 5.18 9.12
C LEU A 425 -23.08 5.55 10.26
N PRO A 426 -22.03 6.34 9.99
CA PRO A 426 -21.19 6.92 11.04
C PRO A 426 -22.00 7.78 12.00
N ALA A 427 -21.46 8.03 13.18
CA ALA A 427 -22.08 8.92 14.17
C ALA A 427 -22.28 10.33 13.57
N GLY A 428 -23.43 10.93 13.85
CA GLY A 428 -23.78 12.26 13.35
C GLY A 428 -24.38 12.30 11.94
N TRP A 429 -24.24 11.24 11.14
CA TRP A 429 -24.91 11.14 9.84
C TRP A 429 -26.41 10.84 10.00
N THR A 430 -27.24 11.40 9.12
CA THR A 430 -28.69 11.15 9.18
C THR A 430 -29.20 10.63 7.84
N ALA A 431 -30.23 9.81 7.90
CA ALA A 431 -30.91 9.27 6.71
C ALA A 431 -32.40 9.56 6.75
N THR A 432 -32.96 9.90 5.60
CA THR A 432 -34.40 10.06 5.40
C THR A 432 -34.84 9.17 4.24
N ALA A 433 -35.85 8.33 4.48
CA ALA A 433 -36.39 7.46 3.43
C ALA A 433 -36.97 8.31 2.28
N ILE A 434 -36.67 7.92 1.07
CA ILE A 434 -37.23 8.50 -0.15
C ILE A 434 -38.45 7.66 -0.54
N PRO A 435 -39.67 8.21 -0.58
CA PRO A 435 -40.84 7.48 -1.02
C PRO A 435 -40.66 6.94 -2.44
N ALA A 436 -41.11 5.72 -2.68
CA ALA A 436 -41.13 5.16 -4.03
C ALA A 436 -42.04 5.99 -4.91
N VAL A 437 -41.52 6.53 -6.00
CA VAL A 437 -42.30 7.23 -7.02
C VAL A 437 -42.85 6.18 -7.96
N GLU A 438 -44.17 6.04 -8.06
CA GLU A 438 -44.78 5.27 -9.14
C GLU A 438 -44.30 5.79 -10.50
N PRO A 439 -43.85 4.94 -11.42
CA PRO A 439 -43.44 5.39 -12.74
C PRO A 439 -44.65 5.93 -13.51
N GLN A 440 -44.78 7.24 -13.54
CA GLN A 440 -45.75 7.89 -14.47
C GLN A 440 -45.29 7.57 -15.90
N GLY A 441 -46.12 6.86 -16.60
CA GLY A 441 -45.88 6.29 -17.92
C GLY A 441 -45.23 7.24 -18.92
N ARG A 442 -43.97 7.03 -19.21
CA ARG A 442 -43.33 7.41 -20.47
C ARG A 442 -42.82 6.13 -21.13
N ARG A 443 -43.45 5.81 -22.29
CA ARG A 443 -42.97 4.78 -23.21
C ARG A 443 -41.61 5.18 -23.77
N GLY A 444 -40.58 4.83 -23.07
CA GLY A 444 -39.20 4.85 -23.51
C GLY A 444 -38.54 3.59 -22.99
N ARG A 445 -37.66 2.96 -23.78
CA ARG A 445 -36.93 1.74 -23.45
C ARG A 445 -36.03 1.97 -22.18
N ALA A 446 -36.67 2.05 -21.04
CA ALA A 446 -36.00 1.88 -19.77
C ALA A 446 -36.38 0.47 -19.29
N THR A 447 -35.39 -0.34 -18.99
CA THR A 447 -35.60 -1.60 -18.32
C THR A 447 -36.23 -1.27 -16.97
N ILE A 448 -37.56 -1.41 -16.88
CA ILE A 448 -38.30 -1.21 -15.64
C ILE A 448 -37.93 -2.38 -14.74
N VAL A 449 -37.10 -2.11 -13.76
CA VAL A 449 -36.92 -3.02 -12.61
C VAL A 449 -38.29 -2.93 -11.87
N GLN A 450 -39.13 -3.94 -12.02
CA GLN A 450 -40.39 -4.05 -11.31
C GLN A 450 -40.05 -4.38 -9.84
N GLY A 451 -39.90 -3.33 -9.03
CA GLY A 451 -39.74 -3.49 -7.58
C GLY A 451 -41.02 -3.08 -6.87
N ARG A 452 -41.35 -3.75 -5.79
CA ARG A 452 -42.41 -3.33 -4.87
C ARG A 452 -41.95 -2.10 -4.09
N SER A 453 -42.89 -1.27 -3.68
CA SER A 453 -42.54 -0.12 -2.86
C SER A 453 -42.04 -0.56 -1.48
N PRO A 454 -41.09 0.18 -0.84
CA PRO A 454 -40.67 -0.11 0.52
C PRO A 454 -41.83 -0.22 1.50
N ASP A 455 -42.87 0.58 1.33
CA ASP A 455 -44.07 0.56 2.17
C ASP A 455 -44.89 -0.71 1.99
N GLU A 456 -44.95 -1.28 0.81
CA GLU A 456 -45.63 -2.57 0.55
C GLU A 456 -44.86 -3.71 1.22
N VAL A 457 -43.52 -3.73 1.13
CA VAL A 457 -42.67 -4.72 1.77
C VAL A 457 -42.73 -4.58 3.30
N ALA A 458 -42.61 -3.32 3.80
CA ALA A 458 -42.67 -3.04 5.24
C ALA A 458 -44.05 -3.40 5.89
N ARG A 459 -45.11 -3.43 5.08
CA ARG A 459 -46.46 -3.86 5.52
C ARG A 459 -46.68 -5.36 5.49
N GLY A 460 -45.61 -6.16 5.31
CA GLY A 460 -45.72 -7.62 5.22
C GLY A 460 -45.91 -8.16 3.81
N GLY A 461 -45.53 -7.32 2.80
CA GLY A 461 -45.47 -7.75 1.40
C GLY A 461 -44.43 -8.86 1.19
N THR A 462 -44.67 -9.68 0.14
CA THR A 462 -43.79 -10.77 -0.25
C THR A 462 -43.00 -10.36 -1.47
N ILE A 463 -41.73 -10.74 -1.54
CA ILE A 463 -40.91 -10.64 -2.77
C ILE A 463 -40.94 -12.02 -3.40
N ASP A 464 -41.79 -12.19 -4.41
CA ASP A 464 -41.96 -13.45 -5.08
C ASP A 464 -40.78 -13.80 -6.00
N PRO A 465 -40.64 -15.08 -6.42
CA PRO A 465 -39.61 -15.47 -7.40
C PRO A 465 -39.60 -14.57 -8.66
N GLY A 466 -38.45 -14.04 -9.00
CA GLY A 466 -38.22 -13.11 -10.11
C GLY A 466 -38.41 -11.63 -9.77
N GLU A 467 -38.92 -11.28 -8.60
CA GLU A 467 -39.17 -9.89 -8.20
C GLU A 467 -37.97 -9.22 -7.55
N VAL A 468 -37.97 -7.87 -7.59
CA VAL A 468 -36.97 -7.00 -6.92
C VAL A 468 -37.74 -6.02 -6.01
N ALA A 469 -37.30 -5.92 -4.77
CA ALA A 469 -37.69 -4.83 -3.86
C ALA A 469 -36.52 -3.85 -3.70
N ALA A 470 -36.81 -2.56 -3.53
CA ALA A 470 -35.82 -1.54 -3.34
C ALA A 470 -36.27 -0.47 -2.32
N TRP A 471 -35.31 -0.04 -1.49
CA TRP A 471 -35.46 1.07 -0.56
C TRP A 471 -34.38 2.11 -0.83
N SER A 472 -34.77 3.37 -0.91
CA SER A 472 -33.85 4.48 -1.13
C SER A 472 -33.88 5.44 0.05
N PHE A 473 -32.71 5.92 0.41
CA PHE A 473 -32.50 6.87 1.50
C PHE A 473 -31.68 8.06 0.99
N ARG A 474 -32.06 9.25 1.41
CA ARG A 474 -31.22 10.44 1.32
C ARG A 474 -30.39 10.50 2.58
N VAL A 475 -29.08 10.47 2.42
CA VAL A 475 -28.10 10.51 3.50
C VAL A 475 -27.46 11.89 3.53
N GLN A 476 -27.46 12.53 4.70
CA GLN A 476 -26.82 13.82 4.96
C GLN A 476 -25.47 13.59 5.63
N VAL A 477 -24.40 14.13 5.02
CA VAL A 477 -23.08 14.21 5.59
C VAL A 477 -23.00 15.41 6.55
N PRO A 478 -22.55 15.30 7.79
CA PRO A 478 -22.33 16.44 8.69
C PRO A 478 -21.35 17.45 8.11
N ALA A 479 -21.52 18.72 8.46
CA ALA A 479 -20.62 19.80 8.02
C ALA A 479 -19.20 19.70 8.62
N ASP A 480 -19.06 18.95 9.71
CA ASP A 480 -17.81 18.68 10.42
C ASP A 480 -17.31 17.22 10.20
N ALA A 481 -17.84 16.50 9.20
CA ALA A 481 -17.42 15.14 8.89
C ALA A 481 -15.92 15.11 8.59
N PRO A 482 -15.14 14.25 9.29
CA PRO A 482 -13.72 14.14 9.01
C PRO A 482 -13.45 13.47 7.66
N PRO A 483 -12.33 13.75 7.01
CA PRO A 483 -11.89 13.02 5.83
C PRO A 483 -11.76 11.51 6.08
N THR A 484 -11.97 10.71 5.03
CA THR A 484 -11.72 9.26 5.05
C THR A 484 -10.22 8.99 4.93
N ASP A 485 -9.50 9.40 5.93
CA ASP A 485 -8.06 9.20 6.02
C ASP A 485 -7.76 7.81 6.61
N PRO A 486 -6.73 7.10 6.12
CA PRO A 486 -6.33 5.83 6.74
C PRO A 486 -6.09 6.02 8.24
N TYR A 487 -6.70 5.17 9.07
CA TYR A 487 -6.72 5.36 10.52
C TYR A 487 -5.31 5.44 11.14
N PHE A 488 -4.34 4.76 10.54
CA PHE A 488 -2.94 4.73 10.98
C PHE A 488 -2.17 6.02 10.65
N MET A 489 -2.70 6.89 9.77
CA MET A 489 -2.12 8.18 9.41
C MET A 489 -2.72 9.37 10.16
N ARG A 490 -3.81 9.18 10.88
CA ARG A 490 -4.53 10.27 11.58
C ARG A 490 -3.73 10.93 12.69
N ARG A 491 -2.68 10.27 13.18
CA ARG A 491 -1.78 10.80 14.22
C ARG A 491 -0.35 10.82 13.67
N PRO A 492 0.45 11.83 14.02
CA PRO A 492 1.86 11.85 13.67
C PRO A 492 2.55 10.59 14.19
N ARG A 493 3.47 10.06 13.39
CA ARG A 493 4.29 8.90 13.75
C ARG A 493 5.17 9.19 14.98
N ASP A 494 5.60 8.15 15.65
CA ASP A 494 6.59 8.17 16.71
C ASP A 494 7.84 7.43 16.22
N GLY A 495 8.81 8.17 15.69
CA GLY A 495 9.92 7.56 14.97
C GLY A 495 9.41 6.72 13.78
N ASP A 496 9.79 5.45 13.78
CA ASP A 496 9.40 4.48 12.74
C ASP A 496 8.22 3.59 13.17
N LEU A 497 7.33 4.14 13.99
CA LEU A 497 6.06 3.53 14.36
C LEU A 497 4.88 4.44 14.02
N TYR A 498 3.86 3.89 13.40
CA TYR A 498 2.54 4.51 13.35
C TYR A 498 1.91 4.57 14.74
N ARG A 499 0.96 5.48 14.94
CA ARG A 499 0.18 5.55 16.19
C ARG A 499 -1.25 5.11 15.93
N TRP A 500 -1.68 4.06 16.64
CA TRP A 500 -3.06 3.66 16.59
C TRP A 500 -4.00 4.69 17.24
N PRO A 501 -5.25 4.82 16.76
CA PRO A 501 -6.27 5.62 17.41
C PRO A 501 -6.71 4.99 18.74
N ASP A 502 -7.55 5.73 19.47
CA ASP A 502 -8.06 5.22 20.76
C ASP A 502 -9.05 4.06 20.62
N ASP A 503 -9.66 3.90 19.44
CA ASP A 503 -10.59 2.79 19.17
C ASP A 503 -9.81 1.49 18.82
N PRO A 504 -9.80 0.50 19.73
CA PRO A 504 -9.09 -0.75 19.49
C PRO A 504 -9.75 -1.63 18.43
N ALA A 505 -10.98 -1.34 18.02
CA ALA A 505 -11.68 -2.12 17.00
C ALA A 505 -11.00 -2.04 15.61
N VAL A 506 -10.16 -1.02 15.38
CA VAL A 506 -9.43 -0.87 14.12
C VAL A 506 -7.96 -1.27 14.21
N TRP A 507 -7.44 -1.58 15.39
CA TRP A 507 -6.03 -1.92 15.57
C TRP A 507 -5.64 -3.17 14.78
N GLY A 508 -4.61 -3.04 13.98
CA GLY A 508 -4.10 -4.12 13.13
C GLY A 508 -4.89 -4.35 11.84
N LEU A 509 -6.01 -3.68 11.60
CA LEU A 509 -6.76 -3.81 10.35
C LEU A 509 -6.02 -3.16 9.18
N PRO A 510 -6.23 -3.62 7.93
CA PRO A 510 -5.63 -2.99 6.76
C PRO A 510 -6.13 -1.56 6.53
N MET A 511 -7.44 -1.35 6.67
CA MET A 511 -8.14 -0.08 6.53
C MET A 511 -9.20 0.05 7.63
N GLY A 512 -9.72 1.24 7.84
CA GLY A 512 -10.87 1.47 8.69
C GLY A 512 -12.16 0.81 8.15
N PRO A 513 -13.21 0.68 8.96
CA PRO A 513 -14.48 0.14 8.50
C PRO A 513 -15.09 1.03 7.41
N PRO A 514 -15.89 0.45 6.48
CA PRO A 514 -16.61 1.22 5.48
C PRO A 514 -17.52 2.29 6.13
N LEU A 515 -17.57 3.48 5.52
CA LEU A 515 -18.41 4.58 6.02
C LEU A 515 -19.90 4.22 6.01
N ILE A 516 -20.36 3.65 4.91
CA ILE A 516 -21.76 3.27 4.75
C ILE A 516 -21.83 1.75 4.61
N GLN A 517 -22.51 1.12 5.55
CA GLN A 517 -22.88 -0.29 5.45
C GLN A 517 -24.39 -0.38 5.27
N ALA A 518 -24.83 -1.18 4.32
CA ALA A 518 -26.25 -1.32 4.05
C ALA A 518 -26.59 -2.72 3.53
N GLY A 519 -27.84 -3.11 3.71
CA GLY A 519 -28.34 -4.40 3.30
C GLY A 519 -29.76 -4.63 3.76
N ALA A 520 -30.14 -5.89 3.93
CA ALA A 520 -31.49 -6.24 4.36
C ALA A 520 -31.51 -7.43 5.32
N SER A 521 -32.49 -7.41 6.23
CA SER A 521 -32.96 -8.58 6.96
C SER A 521 -34.26 -9.06 6.34
N LEU A 522 -34.42 -10.36 6.18
CA LEU A 522 -35.56 -10.97 5.48
C LEU A 522 -35.86 -12.37 6.00
N GLN A 523 -37.05 -12.85 5.75
CA GLN A 523 -37.45 -14.23 6.00
C GLN A 523 -37.61 -14.98 4.68
N VAL A 524 -36.99 -16.16 4.59
CA VAL A 524 -37.14 -17.09 3.47
C VAL A 524 -38.19 -18.13 3.86
N GLU A 525 -39.30 -18.19 3.12
CA GLU A 525 -40.36 -19.13 3.33
C GLU A 525 -39.96 -20.53 2.85
N LEU A 526 -40.18 -21.53 3.68
CA LEU A 526 -39.84 -22.91 3.33
C LEU A 526 -41.11 -23.68 2.89
N ALA A 527 -40.92 -24.72 2.05
CA ALA A 527 -42.01 -25.57 1.61
C ALA A 527 -42.51 -26.49 2.73
N GLY A 528 -43.76 -26.97 2.63
CA GLY A 528 -44.29 -27.99 3.52
C GLY A 528 -44.70 -27.50 4.92
N GLY A 529 -44.85 -26.20 5.12
CA GLY A 529 -45.26 -25.61 6.40
C GLY A 529 -44.14 -25.53 7.45
N GLU A 530 -42.91 -25.73 7.05
CA GLU A 530 -41.77 -25.49 7.92
C GLU A 530 -41.68 -23.99 8.31
N PRO A 531 -41.19 -23.66 9.52
CA PRO A 531 -41.02 -22.28 9.92
C PRO A 531 -40.07 -21.56 9.00
N PRO A 532 -40.35 -20.29 8.62
CA PRO A 532 -39.42 -19.49 7.81
C PRO A 532 -38.08 -19.30 8.52
N VAL A 533 -37.03 -19.03 7.71
CA VAL A 533 -35.71 -18.78 8.25
C VAL A 533 -35.32 -17.31 8.05
N VAL A 534 -34.83 -16.70 9.15
CA VAL A 534 -34.32 -15.32 9.11
C VAL A 534 -32.89 -15.31 8.56
N ALA A 535 -32.72 -14.57 7.48
CA ALA A 535 -31.40 -14.29 6.91
C ALA A 535 -31.17 -12.78 6.85
N SER A 536 -29.92 -12.37 6.94
CA SER A 536 -29.52 -10.96 6.80
C SER A 536 -28.23 -10.89 6.03
N SER A 537 -28.12 -9.89 5.17
CA SER A 537 -26.91 -9.53 4.47
C SER A 537 -26.71 -8.03 4.59
N VAL A 538 -25.61 -7.63 5.21
CA VAL A 538 -25.17 -6.22 5.31
C VAL A 538 -23.72 -6.18 4.84
N ALA A 539 -23.45 -5.31 3.91
CA ALA A 539 -22.13 -5.13 3.31
C ALA A 539 -21.83 -3.63 3.13
N GLU A 540 -20.65 -3.32 2.67
CA GLU A 540 -20.31 -1.97 2.24
C GLU A 540 -21.21 -1.53 1.10
N ALA A 541 -21.78 -0.34 1.20
CA ALA A 541 -22.47 0.31 0.09
C ALA A 541 -21.43 0.95 -0.84
N LEU A 542 -21.47 0.60 -2.12
CA LEU A 542 -20.51 1.04 -3.12
C LEU A 542 -21.17 1.97 -4.12
N PHE A 543 -20.42 2.94 -4.61
CA PHE A 543 -20.80 3.65 -5.83
C PHE A 543 -20.63 2.71 -7.03
N VAL A 544 -21.62 2.71 -7.92
CA VAL A 544 -21.59 1.95 -9.17
C VAL A 544 -21.61 2.93 -10.33
N GLY A 545 -20.49 3.03 -11.01
CA GLY A 545 -20.32 3.84 -12.21
C GLY A 545 -20.23 2.97 -13.47
N VAL A 546 -20.34 3.60 -14.61
CA VAL A 546 -20.16 2.96 -15.93
C VAL A 546 -19.18 3.79 -16.73
N ASP A 547 -18.04 3.23 -17.05
CA ASP A 547 -17.12 3.73 -18.05
C ASP A 547 -17.43 3.08 -19.39
N GLN A 548 -17.53 3.88 -20.45
CA GLN A 548 -17.97 3.34 -21.74
C GLN A 548 -16.95 2.43 -22.43
N ALA A 549 -15.67 2.52 -22.05
CA ALA A 549 -14.60 1.69 -22.60
C ALA A 549 -14.38 0.41 -21.79
N SER A 550 -14.49 0.47 -20.46
CA SER A 550 -14.19 -0.64 -19.55
C SER A 550 -15.40 -1.30 -18.90
N GLY A 551 -16.59 -0.67 -18.96
CA GLY A 551 -17.84 -1.19 -18.41
C GLY A 551 -18.13 -0.70 -16.97
N GLU A 552 -18.84 -1.51 -16.19
CA GLU A 552 -19.20 -1.20 -14.81
C GLU A 552 -17.95 -1.20 -13.91
N TYR A 553 -17.87 -0.21 -13.04
CA TYR A 553 -16.87 -0.17 -11.96
C TYR A 553 -17.54 0.17 -10.63
N ARG A 554 -16.90 -0.22 -9.52
CA ARG A 554 -17.42 -0.04 -8.18
C ARG A 554 -16.35 0.60 -7.30
N GLU A 555 -16.74 1.66 -6.57
CA GLU A 555 -15.84 2.42 -5.71
C GLU A 555 -16.38 2.54 -4.28
N PRO A 556 -15.49 2.58 -3.27
CA PRO A 556 -15.89 2.91 -1.91
C PRO A 556 -16.36 4.36 -1.83
N VAL A 557 -17.23 4.62 -0.85
CA VAL A 557 -17.61 5.99 -0.50
C VAL A 557 -16.52 6.60 0.37
N LEU A 558 -16.02 7.78 -0.06
CA LEU A 558 -14.94 8.50 0.62
C LEU A 558 -15.40 9.93 0.92
N VAL A 559 -15.04 10.46 2.08
CA VAL A 559 -15.21 11.88 2.42
C VAL A 559 -13.87 12.59 2.25
N VAL A 560 -13.87 13.72 1.55
CA VAL A 560 -12.69 14.57 1.34
C VAL A 560 -13.03 16.02 1.66
N PRO A 561 -12.06 16.88 2.02
CA PRO A 561 -12.27 18.33 2.12
C PRO A 561 -12.90 18.89 0.84
N ALA A 562 -13.79 19.86 0.94
CA ALA A 562 -14.44 20.44 -0.25
C ALA A 562 -13.45 21.12 -1.21
N LEU A 563 -12.33 21.60 -0.68
CA LEU A 563 -11.22 22.18 -1.43
C LEU A 563 -9.91 21.50 -1.00
N SER A 564 -9.19 20.93 -1.94
CA SER A 564 -7.80 20.49 -1.77
C SER A 564 -6.88 21.67 -2.01
N VAL A 565 -6.03 21.97 -1.05
CA VAL A 565 -4.98 23.00 -1.12
C VAL A 565 -3.63 22.31 -1.06
N SER A 566 -2.77 22.50 -2.05
CA SER A 566 -1.45 21.86 -2.09
C SER A 566 -0.38 22.85 -2.54
N ILE A 567 0.85 22.66 -2.06
CA ILE A 567 2.03 23.34 -2.59
C ILE A 567 2.75 22.33 -3.49
N ASP A 568 3.13 22.75 -4.70
CA ASP A 568 3.67 21.85 -5.72
C ASP A 568 4.94 21.10 -5.29
N GLN A 569 5.71 21.66 -4.36
CA GLN A 569 6.91 21.07 -3.77
C GLN A 569 6.76 20.89 -2.27
N ALA A 570 7.00 19.68 -1.76
CA ALA A 570 6.96 19.41 -0.31
C ALA A 570 8.19 19.97 0.43
N THR A 571 9.34 20.03 -0.25
CA THR A 571 10.62 20.51 0.31
C THR A 571 11.36 21.36 -0.70
N MET A 572 12.12 22.34 -0.21
CA MET A 572 13.01 23.18 -1.02
C MET A 572 14.31 23.46 -0.27
N ALA A 573 15.44 23.17 -0.90
CA ALA A 573 16.73 23.65 -0.45
C ALA A 573 16.95 25.07 -0.97
N TRP A 574 17.42 25.97 -0.09
CA TRP A 574 17.63 27.37 -0.45
C TRP A 574 18.93 27.87 0.14
N PRO A 575 19.96 28.18 -0.71
CA PRO A 575 21.23 28.72 -0.23
C PRO A 575 21.04 29.99 0.62
N ILE A 576 21.75 30.11 1.75
CA ILE A 576 21.63 31.32 2.58
C ILE A 576 22.16 32.58 1.89
N SER A 577 23.09 32.43 0.95
CA SER A 577 23.60 33.51 0.08
C SER A 577 22.60 33.97 -0.97
N ASP A 578 21.60 33.18 -1.28
CA ASP A 578 20.54 33.51 -2.24
C ASP A 578 19.37 34.20 -1.51
N THR A 579 19.21 35.49 -1.79
CA THR A 579 18.13 36.33 -1.27
C THR A 579 17.14 36.75 -2.36
N GLU A 580 17.31 36.24 -3.60
CA GLU A 580 16.39 36.52 -4.69
C GLU A 580 15.01 35.86 -4.43
N PRO A 581 13.93 36.55 -4.76
CA PRO A 581 12.60 35.96 -4.61
C PRO A 581 12.40 34.75 -5.50
N ARG A 582 11.84 33.66 -4.95
CA ARG A 582 11.44 32.48 -5.70
C ARG A 582 9.91 32.36 -5.76
N GLU A 583 9.43 31.80 -6.87
CA GLU A 583 8.02 31.53 -7.05
C GLU A 583 7.63 30.23 -6.35
N VAL A 584 6.54 30.27 -5.58
CA VAL A 584 5.90 29.13 -4.94
C VAL A 584 4.48 29.05 -5.46
N ALA A 585 4.14 27.94 -6.12
CA ALA A 585 2.82 27.71 -6.65
C ALA A 585 1.95 26.94 -5.64
N VAL A 586 0.78 27.50 -5.34
CA VAL A 586 -0.28 26.86 -4.55
C VAL A 586 -1.38 26.42 -5.49
N ARG A 587 -1.67 25.13 -5.49
CA ARG A 587 -2.73 24.53 -6.31
C ARG A 587 -3.97 24.33 -5.48
N LEU A 588 -5.10 24.78 -6.00
CA LEU A 588 -6.42 24.62 -5.45
C LEU A 588 -7.23 23.71 -6.37
N ARG A 589 -7.83 22.65 -5.83
CA ARG A 589 -8.72 21.74 -6.57
C ARG A 589 -10.02 21.57 -5.84
N SER A 590 -11.14 21.81 -6.52
CA SER A 590 -12.46 21.54 -5.98
C SER A 590 -12.73 20.04 -5.93
N GLU A 591 -13.20 19.56 -4.79
CA GLU A 591 -13.58 18.16 -4.57
C GLU A 591 -15.10 17.97 -4.50
N GLY A 592 -15.87 19.05 -4.31
CA GLY A 592 -17.32 19.04 -4.27
C GLY A 592 -17.96 19.45 -5.61
N GLU A 593 -19.25 19.15 -5.76
CA GLU A 593 -20.02 19.54 -6.95
C GLU A 593 -20.28 21.04 -7.03
N GLU A 594 -20.35 21.71 -5.90
CA GLU A 594 -20.63 23.15 -5.82
C GLU A 594 -19.35 23.96 -6.03
N GLY A 595 -19.49 25.09 -6.74
CA GLY A 595 -18.39 26.02 -6.94
C GLY A 595 -18.01 26.72 -5.64
N LEU A 596 -16.71 26.98 -5.48
CA LEU A 596 -16.14 27.68 -4.34
C LEU A 596 -15.40 28.94 -4.80
N GLN A 597 -15.48 29.99 -4.00
CA GLN A 597 -14.73 31.23 -4.22
C GLN A 597 -14.22 31.79 -2.90
N GLY A 598 -13.09 32.47 -2.96
CA GLY A 598 -12.45 33.00 -1.75
C GLY A 598 -11.09 33.61 -2.03
N ASN A 599 -10.22 33.56 -1.03
CA ASN A 599 -8.83 33.98 -1.12
C ASN A 599 -7.89 32.90 -0.58
N VAL A 600 -6.77 32.70 -1.24
CA VAL A 600 -5.69 31.84 -0.76
C VAL A 600 -4.50 32.72 -0.32
N GLN A 601 -3.87 32.33 0.77
CA GLN A 601 -2.69 32.97 1.36
C GLN A 601 -1.59 31.94 1.53
N LEU A 602 -0.34 32.42 1.46
CA LEU A 602 0.83 31.63 1.81
C LEU A 602 1.47 32.25 3.05
N GLU A 603 1.37 31.57 4.18
CA GLU A 603 1.94 31.97 5.45
C GLU A 603 3.43 31.61 5.48
N ALA A 604 4.26 32.53 5.95
CA ALA A 604 5.69 32.36 6.12
C ALA A 604 6.14 32.84 7.51
N PRO A 605 7.30 32.38 8.02
CA PRO A 605 7.82 32.83 9.30
C PRO A 605 8.14 34.34 9.32
N PRO A 606 8.27 34.95 10.50
CA PRO A 606 8.65 36.35 10.63
C PRO A 606 9.95 36.70 9.89
N GLY A 607 9.94 37.83 9.20
CA GLY A 607 11.07 38.32 8.40
C GLY A 607 11.08 37.87 6.94
N TRP A 608 10.27 36.89 6.57
CA TRP A 608 10.06 36.52 5.17
C TRP A 608 9.03 37.46 4.51
N THR A 609 9.21 37.73 3.23
CA THR A 609 8.23 38.49 2.43
C THR A 609 7.51 37.56 1.49
N VAL A 610 6.19 37.69 1.40
CA VAL A 610 5.33 36.95 0.46
C VAL A 610 4.47 37.95 -0.32
N GLU A 611 4.57 37.90 -1.65
CA GLU A 611 3.85 38.81 -2.54
C GLU A 611 3.18 38.01 -3.67
N PRO A 612 1.88 38.26 -3.95
CA PRO A 612 0.96 39.11 -3.20
C PRO A 612 0.60 38.53 -1.82
N ALA A 613 0.08 39.29 -0.90
CA ALA A 613 -0.35 38.82 0.42
C ALA A 613 -1.50 37.82 0.35
N SER A 614 -2.33 37.89 -0.69
CA SER A 614 -3.39 36.93 -0.99
C SER A 614 -3.75 36.95 -2.47
N VAL A 615 -4.26 35.81 -2.97
CA VAL A 615 -4.75 35.65 -4.36
C VAL A 615 -6.22 35.24 -4.31
N PRO A 616 -7.14 35.93 -4.99
CA PRO A 616 -8.51 35.48 -5.09
C PRO A 616 -8.61 34.21 -5.94
N PHE A 617 -9.50 33.29 -5.57
CA PHE A 617 -9.77 32.07 -6.32
C PHE A 617 -11.26 31.89 -6.62
N VAL A 618 -11.54 31.25 -7.75
CA VAL A 618 -12.85 30.72 -8.12
C VAL A 618 -12.61 29.35 -8.75
N VAL A 619 -13.30 28.31 -8.22
CA VAL A 619 -13.33 26.96 -8.77
C VAL A 619 -14.80 26.56 -8.94
N GLU A 620 -15.15 26.03 -10.14
CA GLU A 620 -16.57 25.92 -10.54
C GLU A 620 -17.25 24.63 -10.04
N GLY A 621 -16.51 23.61 -9.67
CA GLY A 621 -17.05 22.33 -9.21
C GLY A 621 -15.99 21.25 -9.25
N ARG A 622 -16.38 20.01 -8.96
CA ARG A 622 -15.48 18.87 -8.80
C ARG A 622 -14.47 18.75 -9.95
N GLY A 623 -13.19 18.64 -9.60
CA GLY A 623 -12.08 18.54 -10.52
C GLY A 623 -11.61 19.86 -11.13
N SER A 624 -12.31 20.99 -10.87
CA SER A 624 -11.84 22.32 -11.30
C SER A 624 -10.58 22.69 -10.52
N VAL A 625 -9.54 23.13 -11.22
CA VAL A 625 -8.22 23.45 -10.67
C VAL A 625 -7.84 24.89 -10.95
N MET A 626 -7.27 25.55 -9.96
CA MET A 626 -6.64 26.85 -10.09
C MET A 626 -5.25 26.81 -9.46
N SER A 627 -4.28 27.51 -10.04
CA SER A 627 -2.95 27.73 -9.45
C SER A 627 -2.76 29.19 -9.08
N ALA A 628 -2.32 29.44 -7.86
CA ALA A 628 -1.96 30.75 -7.35
C ALA A 628 -0.44 30.82 -7.16
N ALA A 629 0.21 31.80 -7.75
CA ALA A 629 1.65 32.00 -7.62
C ALA A 629 1.96 33.08 -6.59
N PHE A 630 2.93 32.79 -5.72
CA PHE A 630 3.46 33.67 -4.71
C PHE A 630 4.96 33.84 -4.88
N ARG A 631 5.46 35.07 -4.82
CA ARG A 631 6.89 35.36 -4.76
C ARG A 631 7.30 35.41 -3.29
N VAL A 632 8.15 34.49 -2.90
CA VAL A 632 8.62 34.33 -1.52
C VAL A 632 10.08 34.76 -1.46
N GLN A 633 10.42 35.63 -0.52
CA GLN A 633 11.78 36.11 -0.32
C GLN A 633 12.22 35.90 1.13
N PRO A 634 13.38 35.27 1.37
CA PRO A 634 13.93 35.12 2.71
C PRO A 634 14.51 36.43 3.23
N PRO A 635 14.65 36.62 4.56
CA PRO A 635 15.31 37.80 5.15
C PRO A 635 16.81 37.82 4.79
N GLU A 636 17.35 39.02 4.59
CA GLU A 636 18.80 39.22 4.47
C GLU A 636 19.52 38.76 5.74
N GLY A 637 20.63 38.04 5.59
CA GLY A 637 21.41 37.53 6.72
C GLY A 637 20.70 36.47 7.56
N GLY A 638 19.67 35.81 7.02
CA GLY A 638 18.92 34.74 7.69
C GLY A 638 19.81 33.55 8.05
N ALA A 639 19.57 32.94 9.22
CA ALA A 639 20.30 31.76 9.69
C ALA A 639 19.98 30.50 8.87
N ALA A 640 20.93 29.55 8.84
CA ALA A 640 20.69 28.20 8.37
C ALA A 640 19.63 27.51 9.25
N GLY A 641 18.78 26.67 8.67
CA GLY A 641 17.76 25.94 9.38
C GLY A 641 16.52 25.64 8.54
N LYS A 642 15.58 24.90 9.12
CA LYS A 642 14.31 24.54 8.49
C LYS A 642 13.21 25.53 8.88
N VAL A 643 12.43 25.99 7.89
CA VAL A 643 11.24 26.82 8.07
C VAL A 643 10.09 26.21 7.30
N ALA A 644 8.86 26.45 7.75
CA ALA A 644 7.66 25.98 7.08
C ALA A 644 6.95 27.13 6.38
N LEU A 645 6.52 26.92 5.14
CA LEU A 645 5.53 27.74 4.44
C LEU A 645 4.23 26.95 4.41
N ARG A 646 3.10 27.61 4.72
CA ARG A 646 1.79 26.98 4.81
C ARG A 646 0.78 27.71 3.93
N ALA A 647 0.06 26.97 3.09
CA ALA A 647 -1.02 27.53 2.29
C ALA A 647 -2.36 27.36 3.01
N VAL A 648 -3.14 28.43 3.07
CA VAL A 648 -4.49 28.46 3.67
C VAL A 648 -5.43 29.13 2.69
N ALA A 649 -6.54 28.49 2.36
CA ALA A 649 -7.61 29.06 1.56
C ALA A 649 -8.85 29.32 2.42
N GLU A 650 -9.41 30.54 2.32
CA GLU A 650 -10.60 30.96 3.04
C GLU A 650 -11.74 31.26 2.04
N GLY A 651 -12.87 30.61 2.22
CA GLY A 651 -14.05 30.78 1.37
C GLY A 651 -14.88 31.99 1.72
N SER A 652 -15.43 32.70 0.73
CA SER A 652 -16.33 33.85 0.92
C SER A 652 -17.62 33.49 1.65
N GLY A 653 -18.04 32.23 1.61
CA GLY A 653 -19.20 31.70 2.32
C GLY A 653 -18.89 31.09 3.70
N GLY A 654 -17.67 31.25 4.19
CA GLY A 654 -17.12 30.54 5.34
C GLY A 654 -16.42 29.25 4.91
N GLY A 655 -15.66 28.66 5.81
CA GLY A 655 -14.81 27.49 5.53
C GLY A 655 -13.36 27.91 5.33
N SER A 656 -12.47 27.08 5.86
CA SER A 656 -11.02 27.24 5.74
C SER A 656 -10.41 25.89 5.39
N TRP A 657 -9.50 25.87 4.43
CA TRP A 657 -8.86 24.67 3.93
C TRP A 657 -7.35 24.87 3.90
N ASP A 658 -6.65 23.92 4.48
CA ASP A 658 -5.19 23.92 4.63
C ASP A 658 -4.58 22.54 4.41
N GLN A 659 -5.31 21.68 3.68
CA GLN A 659 -4.95 20.30 3.44
C GLN A 659 -4.95 19.96 1.95
N ALA A 660 -3.95 19.16 1.54
CA ALA A 660 -3.89 18.53 0.25
C ALA A 660 -4.57 17.16 0.29
N VAL A 661 -5.36 16.84 -0.71
CA VAL A 661 -5.97 15.53 -0.91
C VAL A 661 -5.14 14.72 -1.89
N GLY A 662 -4.47 13.68 -1.37
CA GLY A 662 -3.83 12.65 -2.18
C GLY A 662 -4.83 11.57 -2.57
N ILE A 663 -4.86 11.20 -3.84
CA ILE A 663 -5.73 10.15 -4.37
C ILE A 663 -4.86 9.01 -4.86
N ILE A 664 -5.11 7.81 -4.34
CA ILE A 664 -4.53 6.55 -4.81
C ILE A 664 -5.58 5.84 -5.65
N GLU A 665 -5.29 5.73 -6.95
CA GLU A 665 -6.22 5.14 -7.92
C GLU A 665 -5.46 4.31 -8.95
N TYR A 666 -5.53 3.00 -8.79
CA TYR A 666 -4.92 2.02 -9.70
C TYR A 666 -5.93 0.93 -10.06
N PRO A 667 -5.91 0.40 -11.30
CA PRO A 667 -6.92 -0.56 -11.76
C PRO A 667 -6.99 -1.88 -10.99
N HIS A 668 -5.98 -2.21 -10.19
CA HIS A 668 -5.87 -3.50 -9.50
C HIS A 668 -6.14 -3.42 -8.00
N ILE A 669 -6.32 -2.22 -7.46
CA ILE A 669 -6.64 -1.96 -6.05
C ILE A 669 -7.85 -1.04 -5.93
N ARG A 670 -8.42 -0.97 -4.74
CA ARG A 670 -9.52 -0.05 -4.44
C ARG A 670 -9.00 1.38 -4.34
N ARG A 671 -9.79 2.33 -4.81
CA ARG A 671 -9.51 3.75 -4.63
C ARG A 671 -9.40 4.09 -3.15
N ALA A 672 -8.37 4.87 -2.80
CA ALA A 672 -8.14 5.37 -1.46
C ALA A 672 -7.77 6.86 -1.51
N VAL A 673 -7.98 7.56 -0.39
CA VAL A 673 -7.58 8.95 -0.24
C VAL A 673 -6.82 9.10 1.07
N TYR A 674 -5.97 10.10 1.13
CA TYR A 674 -5.31 10.56 2.35
C TYR A 674 -5.14 12.07 2.30
N VAL A 675 -5.03 12.69 3.44
CA VAL A 675 -4.83 14.13 3.54
C VAL A 675 -3.50 14.45 4.19
N THR A 676 -2.85 15.48 3.67
CA THR A 676 -1.61 16.01 4.23
C THR A 676 -1.73 17.52 4.42
N PRO A 677 -1.03 18.14 5.39
CA PRO A 677 -1.00 19.60 5.49
C PRO A 677 -0.54 20.26 4.19
N ALA A 678 -1.16 21.35 3.80
CA ALA A 678 -0.72 22.17 2.66
C ALA A 678 0.54 22.97 3.04
N GLN A 679 1.64 22.25 3.22
CA GLN A 679 2.88 22.79 3.78
C GLN A 679 4.09 22.39 2.94
N MET A 680 5.04 23.32 2.80
CA MET A 680 6.37 23.10 2.26
C MET A 680 7.42 23.38 3.33
N THR A 681 8.43 22.52 3.44
CA THR A 681 9.59 22.77 4.28
C THR A 681 10.71 23.40 3.45
N VAL A 682 11.12 24.60 3.77
CA VAL A 682 12.30 25.24 3.19
C VAL A 682 13.50 25.03 4.12
N THR A 683 14.57 24.44 3.60
CA THR A 683 15.83 24.31 4.31
C THR A 683 16.81 25.37 3.83
N ARG A 684 17.08 26.37 4.67
CA ARG A 684 18.14 27.37 4.44
C ARG A 684 19.50 26.75 4.78
N LEU A 685 20.41 26.69 3.82
CA LEU A 685 21.68 25.98 4.03
C LEU A 685 22.88 26.80 3.49
N PRO A 686 24.04 26.71 4.18
CA PRO A 686 25.28 27.38 3.73
C PRO A 686 25.94 26.55 2.63
N VAL A 687 25.53 26.77 1.40
CA VAL A 687 26.06 26.08 0.22
C VAL A 687 26.43 27.09 -0.84
N GLU A 688 27.55 26.85 -1.50
CA GLU A 688 28.06 27.58 -2.65
C GLU A 688 28.27 26.62 -3.81
N MET A 689 28.11 27.07 -5.04
CA MET A 689 28.41 26.36 -6.26
C MET A 689 29.20 27.25 -7.22
N ALA A 690 30.07 26.67 -8.02
CA ALA A 690 30.81 27.42 -9.04
C ALA A 690 29.85 28.10 -10.03
N GLY A 691 29.98 29.39 -10.20
CA GLY A 691 29.09 30.18 -11.05
C GLY A 691 29.36 29.93 -12.56
N GLY A 692 28.30 30.11 -13.35
CA GLY A 692 28.39 30.07 -14.83
C GLY A 692 28.44 28.68 -15.48
N LEU A 693 28.41 27.60 -14.68
CA LEU A 693 28.42 26.23 -15.22
C LEU A 693 27.10 25.91 -15.93
N ARG A 694 27.19 25.27 -17.07
CA ARG A 694 26.10 24.70 -17.86
C ARG A 694 26.05 23.20 -17.62
N VAL A 695 25.00 22.73 -16.98
CA VAL A 695 24.87 21.35 -16.55
C VAL A 695 23.80 20.63 -17.38
N GLY A 696 24.16 19.55 -18.06
CA GLY A 696 23.22 18.64 -18.69
C GLY A 696 22.85 17.54 -17.73
N TYR A 697 21.55 17.25 -17.55
CA TYR A 697 21.08 16.17 -16.69
C TYR A 697 20.38 15.09 -17.51
N ILE A 698 20.84 13.84 -17.41
CA ILE A 698 20.20 12.67 -18.04
C ILE A 698 19.41 11.93 -16.96
N MET A 699 18.11 12.14 -16.91
CA MET A 699 17.23 11.50 -15.92
C MET A 699 17.22 9.98 -16.11
N GLY A 700 17.29 9.26 -14.99
CA GLY A 700 17.09 7.81 -14.91
C GLY A 700 15.69 7.46 -14.39
N THR A 701 15.61 7.01 -13.15
CA THR A 701 14.34 6.56 -12.52
C THR A 701 13.58 7.65 -11.75
N GLY A 702 14.01 8.92 -11.84
CA GLY A 702 13.46 10.02 -11.04
C GLY A 702 14.12 10.10 -9.66
N ASP A 703 15.16 10.96 -9.54
CA ASP A 703 16.08 10.94 -8.39
C ASP A 703 16.20 12.29 -7.66
N GLY A 704 15.44 13.31 -8.08
CA GLY A 704 15.48 14.67 -7.50
C GLY A 704 16.78 15.43 -7.72
N GLY A 705 17.76 14.88 -8.47
CA GLY A 705 19.06 15.52 -8.70
C GLY A 705 18.97 16.73 -9.61
N PHE A 706 18.09 16.70 -10.60
CA PHE A 706 17.83 17.83 -11.47
C PHE A 706 17.21 19.00 -10.71
N GLU A 707 16.20 18.73 -9.90
CA GLU A 707 15.55 19.71 -9.04
C GLU A 707 16.55 20.29 -8.02
N ALA A 708 17.44 19.47 -7.46
CA ALA A 708 18.48 19.91 -6.55
C ALA A 708 19.45 20.90 -7.22
N LEU A 709 19.83 20.65 -8.48
CA LEU A 709 20.64 21.60 -9.26
C LEU A 709 19.94 22.95 -9.44
N LEU A 710 18.65 22.94 -9.79
CA LEU A 710 17.86 24.18 -9.93
C LEU A 710 17.75 24.94 -8.60
N GLN A 711 17.55 24.21 -7.50
CA GLN A 711 17.50 24.79 -6.17
C GLN A 711 18.84 25.41 -5.73
N LEU A 712 19.97 24.86 -6.19
CA LEU A 712 21.31 25.42 -5.99
C LEU A 712 21.62 26.62 -6.91
N GLY A 713 20.73 26.96 -7.85
CA GLY A 713 20.92 28.03 -8.80
C GLY A 713 21.77 27.66 -10.02
N ALA A 714 21.90 26.37 -10.33
CA ALA A 714 22.62 25.90 -11.52
C ALA A 714 21.87 26.26 -12.81
N ASN A 715 22.62 26.59 -13.86
CA ASN A 715 22.08 26.61 -15.23
C ASN A 715 22.02 25.18 -15.77
N ALA A 716 20.97 24.44 -15.35
CA ALA A 716 20.80 23.04 -15.65
C ALA A 716 19.72 22.80 -16.71
N GLU A 717 19.96 21.84 -17.62
CA GLU A 717 19.03 21.41 -18.67
C GLU A 717 18.76 19.91 -18.56
N LEU A 718 17.47 19.53 -18.54
CA LEU A 718 17.07 18.12 -18.62
C LEU A 718 17.17 17.62 -20.06
N LEU A 719 18.05 16.63 -20.31
CA LEU A 719 18.34 16.13 -21.65
C LEU A 719 17.27 15.14 -22.13
N THR A 720 16.57 15.50 -23.20
CA THR A 720 15.59 14.61 -23.85
C THR A 720 16.29 13.41 -24.51
N PRO A 721 15.54 12.28 -24.73
CA PRO A 721 16.10 11.12 -25.43
C PRO A 721 16.70 11.46 -26.79
N GLU A 722 16.09 12.35 -27.56
CA GLU A 722 16.54 12.77 -28.88
C GLU A 722 17.89 13.49 -28.76
N ARG A 723 18.05 14.36 -27.76
CA ARG A 723 19.31 15.09 -27.56
C ARG A 723 20.44 14.16 -27.12
N VAL A 724 20.15 13.21 -26.24
CA VAL A 724 21.08 12.16 -25.82
C VAL A 724 21.49 11.30 -27.01
N GLN A 725 20.55 10.88 -27.87
CA GLN A 725 20.85 10.09 -29.08
C GLN A 725 21.78 10.83 -30.06
N THR A 726 21.63 12.12 -30.25
CA THR A 726 22.53 12.90 -31.09
C THR A 726 23.93 12.95 -30.50
N GLY A 727 24.07 12.86 -29.15
CA GLY A 727 25.33 12.86 -28.43
C GLY A 727 26.08 14.19 -28.55
N ASP A 728 25.37 15.28 -28.83
CA ASP A 728 25.95 16.62 -28.79
C ASP A 728 25.88 17.19 -27.37
N PHE A 729 26.95 16.98 -26.63
CA PHE A 729 27.13 17.51 -25.27
C PHE A 729 28.02 18.76 -25.23
N SER A 730 28.49 19.28 -26.38
CA SER A 730 29.46 20.41 -26.48
C SER A 730 28.92 21.71 -25.84
N GLY A 731 27.62 21.81 -25.63
CA GLY A 731 27.00 22.96 -24.97
C GLY A 731 27.16 22.98 -23.46
N PHE A 732 27.69 21.93 -22.83
CA PHE A 732 27.75 21.76 -21.37
C PHE A 732 29.19 21.76 -20.85
N ASP A 733 29.35 22.09 -19.58
CA ASP A 733 30.61 21.95 -18.86
C ASP A 733 30.59 20.63 -18.04
N VAL A 734 29.41 20.25 -17.54
CA VAL A 734 29.19 19.05 -16.78
C VAL A 734 27.96 18.29 -17.32
N VAL A 735 28.05 16.97 -17.40
CA VAL A 735 26.90 16.10 -17.65
C VAL A 735 26.72 15.15 -16.49
N VAL A 736 25.54 15.20 -15.85
CA VAL A 736 25.17 14.31 -14.75
C VAL A 736 24.26 13.21 -15.28
N VAL A 737 24.63 11.96 -15.03
CA VAL A 737 23.85 10.78 -15.34
C VAL A 737 23.09 10.35 -14.06
N GLY A 738 21.78 10.40 -14.10
CA GLY A 738 20.91 10.10 -12.98
C GLY A 738 20.92 8.63 -12.58
N VAL A 739 20.27 8.36 -11.47
CA VAL A 739 20.17 7.03 -10.84
C VAL A 739 19.57 6.01 -11.81
N ARG A 740 20.27 4.88 -12.00
CA ARG A 740 19.84 3.74 -12.84
C ARG A 740 19.57 4.11 -14.31
N ALA A 741 20.13 5.21 -14.79
CA ALA A 741 19.89 5.68 -16.16
C ALA A 741 20.33 4.65 -17.23
N TYR A 742 21.43 3.91 -17.03
CA TYR A 742 21.87 2.87 -17.96
C TYR A 742 20.96 1.64 -17.99
N GLU A 743 20.07 1.48 -17.03
CA GLU A 743 19.06 0.42 -17.01
C GLU A 743 17.80 0.85 -17.77
N THR A 744 17.38 2.11 -17.60
CA THR A 744 16.08 2.61 -18.09
C THR A 744 16.18 3.33 -19.44
N ARG A 745 17.37 3.85 -19.81
CA ARG A 745 17.62 4.70 -20.97
C ARG A 745 18.47 4.00 -22.03
N ARG A 746 17.81 3.36 -22.99
CA ARG A 746 18.51 2.71 -24.13
C ARG A 746 19.25 3.70 -25.04
N ASP A 747 18.75 4.91 -25.15
CA ASP A 747 19.38 6.03 -25.86
C ASP A 747 20.74 6.39 -25.24
N LEU A 748 20.84 6.47 -23.91
CA LEU A 748 22.09 6.70 -23.19
C LEU A 748 23.10 5.57 -23.45
N ALA A 749 22.67 4.31 -23.33
CA ALA A 749 23.53 3.15 -23.58
C ALA A 749 24.12 3.20 -25.01
N ALA A 750 23.32 3.59 -26.00
CA ALA A 750 23.76 3.74 -27.38
C ALA A 750 24.71 4.97 -27.59
N ALA A 751 24.52 6.04 -26.83
CA ALA A 751 25.29 7.26 -26.92
C ALA A 751 26.54 7.29 -26.01
N ASN A 752 26.78 6.24 -25.21
CA ASN A 752 27.83 6.23 -24.18
C ASN A 752 29.23 6.62 -24.70
N ALA A 753 29.61 6.14 -25.89
CA ALA A 753 30.90 6.49 -26.49
C ALA A 753 31.05 8.00 -26.67
N ARG A 754 29.99 8.70 -27.11
CA ARG A 754 29.99 10.17 -27.28
C ARG A 754 30.03 10.92 -25.95
N LEU A 755 29.37 10.37 -24.91
CA LEU A 755 29.45 10.91 -23.55
C LEU A 755 30.88 10.82 -23.00
N LEU A 756 31.58 9.70 -23.26
CA LEU A 756 32.99 9.56 -22.92
C LEU A 756 33.88 10.48 -23.75
N ASP A 757 33.57 10.70 -25.04
CA ASP A 757 34.30 11.67 -25.91
C ASP A 757 34.10 13.11 -25.41
N PHE A 758 32.91 13.47 -24.89
CA PHE A 758 32.70 14.76 -24.22
C PHE A 758 33.65 14.93 -23.02
N ALA A 759 33.77 13.90 -22.17
CA ALA A 759 34.73 13.94 -21.06
C ALA A 759 36.18 14.07 -21.58
N ARG A 760 36.57 13.28 -22.60
CA ARG A 760 37.93 13.38 -23.22
C ARG A 760 38.25 14.78 -23.78
N ALA A 761 37.23 15.49 -24.22
CA ALA A 761 37.36 16.85 -24.75
C ALA A 761 37.53 17.93 -23.67
N GLY A 762 37.35 17.63 -22.39
CA GLY A 762 37.49 18.53 -21.25
C GLY A 762 36.25 18.68 -20.35
N GLY A 763 35.15 18.00 -20.67
CA GLY A 763 33.94 18.00 -19.84
C GLY A 763 34.05 17.12 -18.58
N THR A 764 33.21 17.37 -17.61
CA THR A 764 33.06 16.51 -16.42
C THR A 764 31.81 15.64 -16.57
N VAL A 765 31.96 14.32 -16.45
CA VAL A 765 30.85 13.37 -16.41
C VAL A 765 30.69 12.83 -14.99
N ILE A 766 29.51 12.99 -14.37
CA ILE A 766 29.18 12.48 -13.06
C ILE A 766 28.12 11.41 -13.22
N VAL A 767 28.42 10.16 -12.82
CA VAL A 767 27.49 9.04 -12.88
C VAL A 767 27.07 8.69 -11.46
N GLN A 768 25.81 8.89 -11.16
CA GLN A 768 25.21 8.41 -9.90
C GLN A 768 25.05 6.89 -9.93
N TYR A 769 24.67 6.25 -8.82
CA TYR A 769 24.67 4.79 -8.74
C TYR A 769 23.91 4.14 -9.89
N GLN A 770 24.48 3.05 -10.37
CA GLN A 770 23.91 2.21 -11.42
C GLN A 770 23.87 0.75 -10.94
N GLN A 771 23.00 -0.06 -11.53
CA GLN A 771 22.95 -1.49 -11.24
C GLN A 771 23.98 -2.28 -12.06
N TYR A 772 23.91 -3.61 -11.99
CA TYR A 772 24.85 -4.55 -12.59
C TYR A 772 25.09 -4.33 -14.10
N GLN A 773 24.06 -3.83 -14.81
CA GLN A 773 24.11 -3.56 -16.25
C GLN A 773 25.19 -2.54 -16.60
N TYR A 774 25.47 -1.60 -15.71
CA TYR A 774 26.54 -0.60 -15.92
C TYR A 774 27.91 -1.25 -16.09
N ALA A 775 28.30 -2.12 -15.15
CA ALA A 775 29.58 -2.82 -15.20
C ALA A 775 29.62 -3.86 -16.34
N SER A 776 28.57 -4.70 -16.47
CA SER A 776 28.52 -5.75 -17.49
C SER A 776 28.38 -5.23 -18.92
N GLY A 777 27.81 -4.04 -19.11
CA GLY A 777 27.70 -3.36 -20.40
C GLY A 777 28.96 -2.57 -20.80
N GLY A 778 29.96 -2.44 -19.91
CA GLY A 778 31.19 -1.72 -20.19
C GLY A 778 31.00 -0.21 -20.39
N PHE A 779 30.07 0.41 -19.64
CA PHE A 779 29.73 1.82 -19.80
C PHE A 779 30.70 2.77 -19.09
N SER A 780 31.51 2.24 -18.16
CA SER A 780 32.59 2.99 -17.51
C SER A 780 33.76 3.23 -18.49
N PRO A 781 34.51 4.35 -18.37
CA PRO A 781 35.69 4.60 -19.24
C PRO A 781 36.79 3.56 -19.04
N TYR A 782 36.86 2.95 -17.87
CA TYR A 782 37.85 1.95 -17.47
C TYR A 782 37.16 0.74 -16.81
N PRO A 783 37.80 -0.43 -16.78
CA PRO A 783 37.20 -1.62 -16.20
C PRO A 783 36.74 -1.45 -14.73
N VAL A 784 35.52 -1.84 -14.45
CA VAL A 784 34.93 -1.85 -13.10
C VAL A 784 34.07 -3.09 -12.89
N THR A 785 33.85 -3.47 -11.63
CA THR A 785 32.90 -4.52 -11.25
C THR A 785 31.93 -4.03 -10.17
N ILE A 786 30.77 -4.66 -10.09
CA ILE A 786 29.83 -4.53 -8.97
C ILE A 786 29.61 -5.94 -8.42
N ASN A 787 29.85 -6.11 -7.12
CA ASN A 787 29.74 -7.41 -6.43
C ASN A 787 28.30 -7.95 -6.46
N ARG A 788 28.14 -9.26 -6.27
CA ARG A 788 26.84 -9.93 -6.13
C ARG A 788 26.80 -10.80 -4.87
N PRO A 789 26.00 -10.43 -3.85
CA PRO A 789 25.15 -9.23 -3.78
C PRO A 789 25.98 -7.95 -3.85
N HIS A 790 25.33 -6.83 -4.23
CA HIS A 790 26.01 -5.53 -4.34
C HIS A 790 26.39 -5.00 -2.95
N ASP A 791 27.52 -4.36 -2.88
CA ASP A 791 27.97 -3.68 -1.68
C ASP A 791 27.12 -2.43 -1.41
N ARG A 792 26.80 -2.20 -0.15
CA ARG A 792 26.03 -1.06 0.34
C ARG A 792 26.32 -0.77 1.81
N VAL A 793 25.93 0.42 2.27
CA VAL A 793 25.97 0.84 3.68
C VAL A 793 24.59 1.34 4.05
N THR A 794 23.93 0.61 4.95
CA THR A 794 22.51 0.79 5.29
C THR A 794 22.29 1.64 6.52
N GLU A 795 23.20 1.63 7.48
CA GLU A 795 23.05 2.44 8.68
C GLU A 795 23.27 3.92 8.39
N GLU A 796 22.26 4.75 8.71
CA GLU A 796 22.27 6.18 8.48
C GLU A 796 23.41 6.92 9.18
N GLU A 797 23.81 6.42 10.35
CA GLU A 797 24.88 6.97 11.17
C GLU A 797 26.25 6.27 10.94
N ALA A 798 26.32 5.34 9.97
CA ALA A 798 27.57 4.67 9.66
C ALA A 798 28.70 5.67 9.43
N PRO A 799 29.92 5.43 9.98
CA PRO A 799 31.02 6.37 9.88
C PRO A 799 31.49 6.54 8.43
N VAL A 800 31.77 7.77 8.04
CA VAL A 800 32.33 8.12 6.74
C VAL A 800 33.74 8.64 6.95
N ARG A 801 34.72 7.91 6.42
CA ARG A 801 36.13 8.31 6.43
C ARG A 801 36.50 8.91 5.09
N VAL A 802 36.96 10.15 5.12
CA VAL A 802 37.54 10.82 3.96
C VAL A 802 38.99 10.34 3.80
N LEU A 803 39.36 9.77 2.65
CA LEU A 803 40.68 9.19 2.37
C LEU A 803 41.71 10.27 2.05
N ASP A 804 41.27 11.35 1.40
CA ASP A 804 42.09 12.52 1.11
C ASP A 804 41.29 13.81 1.37
N ALA A 805 41.49 14.36 2.57
CA ALA A 805 40.81 15.58 3.00
C ALA A 805 41.25 16.86 2.23
N SER A 806 42.32 16.78 1.47
CA SER A 806 42.81 17.90 0.64
C SER A 806 42.22 17.90 -0.78
N ALA A 807 41.55 16.83 -1.17
CA ALA A 807 40.94 16.70 -2.49
C ALA A 807 39.93 17.85 -2.73
N PRO A 808 39.89 18.44 -3.92
CA PRO A 808 39.02 19.58 -4.26
C PRO A 808 37.57 19.35 -3.95
N ILE A 809 37.11 18.13 -4.12
CA ILE A 809 35.73 17.72 -3.84
C ILE A 809 35.31 17.88 -2.35
N PHE A 810 36.27 17.95 -1.43
CA PHE A 810 36.01 18.17 0.00
C PHE A 810 36.41 19.59 0.47
N THR A 811 36.97 20.40 -0.42
CA THR A 811 37.49 21.70 -0.02
C THR A 811 36.84 22.87 -0.78
N THR A 812 36.34 22.67 -2.00
CA THR A 812 35.93 23.73 -2.92
C THR A 812 34.68 23.38 -3.73
N PRO A 813 33.67 24.27 -3.82
CA PRO A 813 33.58 25.56 -3.12
C PRO A 813 33.20 25.41 -1.64
N ASN A 814 32.69 24.26 -1.21
CA ASN A 814 32.29 24.02 0.16
C ASN A 814 33.33 23.16 0.89
N ARG A 815 33.74 23.56 2.09
CA ARG A 815 34.51 22.67 2.93
C ARG A 815 33.62 21.61 3.55
N ILE A 816 33.79 20.36 3.14
CA ILE A 816 33.05 19.20 3.65
C ILE A 816 33.70 18.71 4.96
N THR A 817 32.90 18.46 5.94
CA THR A 817 33.28 18.03 7.29
C THR A 817 32.44 16.80 7.70
N PRO A 818 32.77 16.12 8.81
CA PRO A 818 31.96 15.02 9.30
C PRO A 818 30.49 15.36 9.53
N GLU A 819 30.18 16.61 9.86
CA GLU A 819 28.83 17.13 10.08
C GLU A 819 28.01 17.11 8.80
N ASP A 820 28.60 17.12 7.62
CA ASP A 820 27.91 17.02 6.34
C ASP A 820 27.35 15.61 6.06
N PHE A 821 27.75 14.62 6.85
CA PHE A 821 27.21 13.27 6.80
C PHE A 821 26.21 12.97 7.92
N VAL A 822 25.88 13.94 8.77
CA VAL A 822 24.85 13.79 9.81
C VAL A 822 23.46 14.01 9.23
N GLY A 823 22.47 13.19 9.69
CA GLY A 823 21.07 13.29 9.28
C GLY A 823 20.79 12.85 7.86
N TRP A 824 21.66 12.03 7.29
CA TRP A 824 21.34 11.30 6.07
C TRP A 824 20.19 10.32 6.35
N ALA A 825 19.35 10.09 5.35
CA ALA A 825 18.14 9.30 5.48
C ALA A 825 18.28 7.95 4.78
N GLN A 826 17.80 6.90 5.40
CA GLN A 826 17.66 5.51 4.95
C GLN A 826 18.97 4.76 4.70
N GLU A 827 19.98 5.35 4.07
CA GLU A 827 21.24 4.67 3.74
C GLU A 827 22.31 5.66 3.29
N ARG A 828 23.56 5.29 3.46
CA ARG A 828 24.69 6.05 2.92
C ARG A 828 24.86 5.86 1.42
N GLY A 829 24.67 4.64 0.94
CA GLY A 829 24.84 4.33 -0.46
C GLY A 829 24.70 2.85 -0.80
N LEU A 830 24.59 2.57 -2.09
CA LEU A 830 24.32 1.23 -2.61
C LEU A 830 24.92 1.04 -4.00
N TYR A 831 25.17 -0.21 -4.40
CA TYR A 831 25.87 -0.57 -5.65
C TYR A 831 27.26 0.04 -5.76
N PHE A 832 28.04 -0.05 -4.67
CA PHE A 832 29.44 0.36 -4.68
C PHE A 832 30.22 -0.44 -5.72
N LEU A 833 31.23 0.19 -6.32
CA LEU A 833 32.16 -0.57 -7.16
C LEU A 833 32.97 -1.54 -6.31
N GLY A 834 32.99 -2.81 -6.70
CA GLY A 834 33.72 -3.87 -6.02
C GLY A 834 35.21 -3.87 -6.38
N THR A 835 35.53 -3.66 -7.67
CA THR A 835 36.88 -3.44 -8.19
C THR A 835 36.85 -2.37 -9.27
N TRP A 836 37.96 -1.70 -9.43
CA TRP A 836 38.15 -0.65 -10.43
C TRP A 836 39.59 -0.60 -10.93
N ASP A 837 39.82 0.06 -12.07
CA ASP A 837 41.12 0.31 -12.66
C ASP A 837 41.91 1.34 -11.82
N ASP A 838 43.26 1.23 -11.77
CA ASP A 838 44.15 2.10 -10.97
C ASP A 838 44.06 3.60 -11.31
N ARG A 839 43.44 3.94 -12.43
CA ARG A 839 43.18 5.35 -12.80
C ARG A 839 42.06 5.99 -12.00
N PHE A 840 41.25 5.21 -11.34
CA PHE A 840 40.26 5.70 -10.39
C PHE A 840 40.86 5.93 -9.00
N THR A 841 40.68 7.12 -8.46
CA THR A 841 41.03 7.47 -7.08
C THR A 841 39.81 7.35 -6.18
N PRO A 842 39.77 6.41 -5.22
CA PRO A 842 38.72 6.33 -4.23
C PRO A 842 38.87 7.44 -3.19
N LEU A 843 37.81 8.11 -2.81
CA LEU A 843 37.83 9.28 -1.94
C LEU A 843 37.17 9.07 -0.57
N LEU A 844 36.29 8.07 -0.46
CA LEU A 844 35.59 7.74 0.78
C LEU A 844 35.78 6.26 1.14
N GLU A 845 35.75 6.01 2.44
CA GLU A 845 35.69 4.66 3.02
C GLU A 845 34.51 4.62 4.00
N LEU A 846 33.60 3.68 3.82
CA LEU A 846 32.38 3.51 4.61
C LEU A 846 32.13 2.03 4.88
N ASN A 847 31.51 1.72 6.00
CA ASN A 847 30.98 0.39 6.30
C ASN A 847 29.92 0.45 7.40
N ASP A 848 29.01 -0.49 7.40
CA ASP A 848 28.16 -0.71 8.57
C ASP A 848 28.97 -1.31 9.72
N PRO A 849 28.59 -1.13 11.00
CA PRO A 849 29.30 -1.64 12.14
C PRO A 849 29.58 -3.14 12.02
N GLY A 850 30.84 -3.54 12.27
CA GLY A 850 31.26 -4.93 12.20
C GLY A 850 31.58 -5.46 10.80
N GLU A 851 31.39 -4.68 9.75
CA GLU A 851 31.71 -5.04 8.36
C GLU A 851 33.09 -4.52 7.93
N SER A 852 33.61 -5.09 6.85
CA SER A 852 34.85 -4.62 6.24
C SER A 852 34.65 -3.27 5.52
N PRO A 853 35.62 -2.34 5.57
CA PRO A 853 35.52 -1.06 4.91
C PRO A 853 35.37 -1.18 3.39
N LEU A 854 34.45 -0.41 2.84
CA LEU A 854 34.15 -0.30 1.41
C LEU A 854 34.64 1.06 0.89
N ARG A 855 35.30 1.06 -0.27
CA ARG A 855 35.88 2.27 -0.88
C ARG A 855 35.29 2.62 -2.26
N GLY A 856 34.35 1.83 -2.76
CA GLY A 856 33.76 1.98 -4.07
C GLY A 856 32.58 2.95 -4.17
N SER A 857 32.39 3.82 -3.17
CA SER A 857 31.22 4.73 -3.09
C SER A 857 31.41 6.05 -3.84
N LEU A 858 32.62 6.58 -3.89
CA LEU A 858 32.97 7.84 -4.58
C LEU A 858 34.35 7.73 -5.17
N LEU A 859 34.44 7.77 -6.52
CA LEU A 859 35.66 7.60 -7.25
C LEU A 859 35.76 8.66 -8.35
N VAL A 860 36.96 9.18 -8.54
CA VAL A 860 37.30 10.15 -9.62
C VAL A 860 38.39 9.59 -10.50
N ALA A 861 38.20 9.69 -11.80
CA ALA A 861 39.25 9.30 -12.79
C ALA A 861 39.46 10.40 -13.81
N PRO A 862 40.71 10.81 -14.08
CA PRO A 862 41.02 11.62 -15.27
C PRO A 862 40.68 10.87 -16.54
N LEU A 863 40.12 11.58 -17.53
CA LEU A 863 39.80 11.03 -18.84
C LEU A 863 40.27 12.03 -19.91
N ASP A 864 41.49 11.87 -20.38
CA ASP A 864 42.23 12.80 -21.27
C ASP A 864 42.28 14.22 -20.70
N LYS A 865 41.44 15.14 -21.21
CA LYS A 865 41.40 16.54 -20.75
C LYS A 865 40.32 16.81 -19.72
N GLY A 866 39.44 15.86 -19.43
CA GLY A 866 38.31 16.03 -18.51
C GLY A 866 38.28 15.01 -17.40
N LEU A 867 37.10 14.86 -16.75
CA LEU A 867 36.93 14.03 -15.58
C LEU A 867 35.76 13.07 -15.74
N TYR A 868 35.90 11.94 -15.09
CA TYR A 868 34.81 10.99 -14.87
C TYR A 868 34.67 10.70 -13.39
N VAL A 869 33.48 10.93 -12.84
CA VAL A 869 33.15 10.69 -11.43
C VAL A 869 32.08 9.61 -11.35
N TYR A 870 32.31 8.59 -10.54
CA TYR A 870 31.26 7.63 -10.14
C TYR A 870 30.93 7.87 -8.68
N THR A 871 29.63 8.03 -8.38
CA THR A 871 29.15 8.12 -7.01
C THR A 871 27.99 7.15 -6.77
N ALA A 872 28.14 6.28 -5.80
CA ALA A 872 27.14 5.35 -5.31
C ALA A 872 26.46 5.83 -4.01
N LEU A 873 26.72 7.09 -3.60
CA LEU A 873 26.06 7.73 -2.47
C LEU A 873 24.58 7.93 -2.77
N ALA A 874 23.73 7.71 -1.76
CA ALA A 874 22.27 7.75 -1.91
C ALA A 874 21.70 9.18 -1.93
N PHE A 875 22.20 10.05 -2.82
CA PHE A 875 21.72 11.44 -2.97
C PHE A 875 20.23 11.53 -3.23
N PHE A 876 19.66 10.59 -3.99
CA PHE A 876 18.23 10.52 -4.29
C PHE A 876 17.32 10.36 -3.05
N ARG A 877 17.89 9.87 -1.94
CA ARG A 877 17.23 9.81 -0.63
C ARG A 877 17.34 11.14 0.12
N GLN A 878 18.46 11.84 -0.07
CA GLN A 878 18.79 13.04 0.67
C GLN A 878 18.14 14.30 0.11
N PHE A 879 18.00 14.42 -1.22
CA PHE A 879 17.41 15.60 -1.86
C PHE A 879 15.94 15.82 -1.44
N PRO A 880 15.05 14.81 -1.41
CA PRO A 880 13.68 15.00 -0.93
C PRO A 880 13.57 15.39 0.55
N LYS A 881 14.61 15.13 1.35
CA LYS A 881 14.69 15.51 2.76
C LYS A 881 15.44 16.84 2.98
N ALA A 882 15.96 17.41 1.89
CA ALA A 882 16.80 18.62 1.89
C ALA A 882 17.95 18.54 2.91
N VAL A 883 18.71 17.42 2.92
CA VAL A 883 19.85 17.17 3.82
C VAL A 883 21.01 18.10 3.43
N PRO A 884 21.41 19.05 4.29
CA PRO A 884 22.34 20.11 3.90
C PRO A 884 23.70 19.60 3.38
N GLY A 885 24.30 18.62 4.07
CA GLY A 885 25.61 18.08 3.68
C GLY A 885 25.60 17.39 2.33
N ALA A 886 24.49 16.72 1.96
CA ALA A 886 24.33 16.10 0.64
C ALA A 886 24.30 17.16 -0.46
N TYR A 887 23.60 18.28 -0.27
CA TYR A 887 23.59 19.39 -1.23
C TYR A 887 24.99 20.03 -1.36
N ARG A 888 25.71 20.21 -0.26
CA ARG A 888 27.08 20.77 -0.24
C ARG A 888 28.06 19.87 -1.01
N LEU A 889 28.01 18.56 -0.74
CA LEU A 889 28.86 17.58 -1.43
C LEU A 889 28.51 17.49 -2.93
N PHE A 890 27.20 17.49 -3.25
CA PHE A 890 26.75 17.47 -4.66
C PHE A 890 27.12 18.74 -5.42
N ALA A 891 27.04 19.91 -4.78
CA ALA A 891 27.52 21.17 -5.35
C ALA A 891 29.04 21.13 -5.65
N ASN A 892 29.84 20.53 -4.76
CA ASN A 892 31.27 20.36 -5.01
C ASN A 892 31.56 19.38 -6.15
N LEU A 893 30.79 18.27 -6.24
CA LEU A 893 30.91 17.31 -7.35
C LEU A 893 30.68 17.99 -8.71
N VAL A 894 29.60 18.79 -8.80
CA VAL A 894 29.24 19.52 -10.03
C VAL A 894 30.23 20.65 -10.34
N SER A 895 30.82 21.22 -9.31
CA SER A 895 31.82 22.31 -9.45
C SER A 895 33.24 21.82 -9.77
N LEU A 896 33.46 20.49 -9.78
CA LEU A 896 34.79 19.92 -10.00
C LEU A 896 35.17 19.95 -11.47
N ASP A 897 36.32 20.52 -11.79
CA ASP A 897 36.93 20.55 -13.13
C ASP A 897 38.28 19.82 -13.18
N ALA A 898 38.71 19.46 -14.39
CA ALA A 898 39.93 18.71 -14.63
C ALA A 898 41.21 19.48 -14.23
N GLU A 899 41.26 20.80 -14.43
CA GLU A 899 42.42 21.61 -14.08
C GLU A 899 42.64 21.65 -12.57
N THR A 900 41.58 21.81 -11.83
CA THR A 900 41.59 21.78 -10.35
C THR A 900 42.01 20.41 -9.83
N TRP A 901 41.49 19.32 -10.45
CA TRP A 901 41.89 17.97 -10.11
C TRP A 901 43.35 17.65 -10.43
N GLU A 902 43.85 18.05 -11.61
CA GLU A 902 45.24 17.86 -11.98
C GLU A 902 46.22 18.64 -11.07
N ARG A 903 45.90 19.90 -10.72
CA ARG A 903 46.69 20.69 -9.74
C ARG A 903 46.80 19.99 -8.39
N HIS A 904 45.70 19.37 -7.95
CA HIS A 904 45.70 18.59 -6.71
C HIS A 904 46.63 17.38 -6.79
N LEU A 905 46.59 16.61 -7.89
CA LEU A 905 47.48 15.45 -8.08
C LEU A 905 48.96 15.86 -8.16
N GLN A 906 49.26 17.00 -8.78
CA GLN A 906 50.63 17.53 -8.87
C GLN A 906 51.15 18.09 -7.53
N GLY A 907 50.26 18.70 -6.74
CA GLY A 907 50.62 19.27 -5.42
C GLY A 907 50.74 18.22 -4.31
N GLY A 908 50.06 17.08 -4.39
CA GLY A 908 50.11 15.98 -3.44
C GLY A 908 51.39 15.13 -3.48
N GLY A 909 52.26 15.30 -4.52
CA GLY A 909 53.52 14.56 -4.66
C GLY A 909 54.67 15.09 -3.81
N ALA A 910 54.49 16.14 -3.00
CA ALA A 910 55.56 16.78 -2.22
C ALA A 910 55.53 16.42 -0.70
N GLY A 911 54.72 15.40 -0.30
CA GLY A 911 54.58 15.06 1.10
C GLY A 911 54.25 13.58 1.37
N LEU A 912 55.11 12.65 0.94
CA LEU A 912 55.22 11.30 1.48
C LEU A 912 56.69 11.08 1.88
#